data_973d11f7f7ea1bb3a9a185c83a6102a4
#
_entry.id   973d11f7f7ea1bb3a9a185c83a6102a4
#
_cell.length_a   1.000
_cell.length_b   1.000
_cell.length_c   1.000
_cell.angle_alpha   90.00
_cell.angle_beta   90.00
_cell.angle_gamma   90.00
#
_symmetry.space_group_name_H-M   'P 1'
#
loop_
_entity.id
_entity.type
_entity.pdbx_description
1 polymer ?
#
loop_
_entity_poly.entity_id
_entity_poly.type
_entity_poly.pdbx_seq_one_letter_code
_entity_poly.pdbx_strand_id
1 'polypeptide(L)'
;MGKYKNTAFQTMFGSGMMDNESDFLPIIADGDDKDLKNVEVPSVLPILPLRNTVLFPGVVLPITVGRERSLKLIRDVNQGSKLLGTVAQKDYTVDKPEASDLYEIGTVAEIMKVLEMPDGSTSVIIQGKRRFRINEMVSEEPYFKASVEPLTDVTSKDDNEFNAIVGSLKDLSIKVAQFSANVPPEATFAVKNIENSTFLINFICSNTDINVEDKQKLLEIESLKDRGVQAISFLVKEVQMLELKQDIQKKVKTDMDKQQREFMLNQQMKTIQDELGGNPVEQEINALKEKAKEKKWNKDVDEFFHREVEKLGRLNPAAGEYSVQFTFCQTLLDLPWNEYTEDNFDLKHASKVLDEDHYGLEKVKERMLEHLAVLKLKNDMKAPILCLYGPPGVGKTSLGKSVARALGRKYARMSLGGLHDESEIRGHRKTYIGAMPGRIIQNIKKSKSSNPVFILDEIDKVSKHFHGDPASALLEVLDPEQNGEFHDNYIEHDYDLSKVMFIATANSLSTIAPPLRDRLELIEVSGYLVEEKIEIAKRHLIPKQLENHGLKKSDITFPKEVIELIIDGYTRESGVRELDKKLAKLIRRVAKKIAFEESYNKKLTKADVREYLGVTEYSKEKYQGNEFAGVVTGLAWTAVGGEILFVETSLSKGKGALTLTGNLGDVMKESAMLAHEYLKSHAEELDLKPEVFEKWNVHVHVPEGAIPKDGPSAGVTMVTSLASAFTQRKVKKNLAMTGEITLRGKVLPVGGIKEKILAAKRAGITEIILSEQNKKNLEDIKEAYIKGLKFHFVNTIMDVLDIALLKAKVDKPMKVE
;
A
#
# COMPACT_ATOMS: atom_id res chain seq x y z
N MET A 1 29.59 -25.76 -58.80
CA MET A 1 29.30 -25.03 -57.58
C MET A 1 28.68 -25.96 -56.58
N GLY A 2 29.46 -26.67 -55.85
CA GLY A 2 28.94 -27.69 -54.89
C GLY A 2 30.11 -28.32 -54.15
N LYS A 3 30.75 -27.58 -53.25
CA LYS A 3 31.84 -28.16 -52.43
C LYS A 3 32.09 -27.37 -51.09
N TYR A 4 31.21 -26.47 -50.68
CA TYR A 4 31.42 -25.72 -49.43
C TYR A 4 30.41 -26.01 -48.30
N LYS A 5 29.58 -27.06 -48.44
CA LYS A 5 28.56 -27.43 -47.43
C LYS A 5 29.00 -28.37 -46.30
N ASN A 6 30.23 -28.92 -46.32
CA ASN A 6 30.62 -29.94 -45.36
C ASN A 6 31.74 -29.56 -44.37
N THR A 7 32.34 -28.37 -44.49
CA THR A 7 33.47 -27.98 -43.61
C THR A 7 33.06 -27.21 -42.35
N ALA A 8 31.88 -26.56 -42.33
CA ALA A 8 31.34 -25.88 -41.12
C ALA A 8 30.81 -26.86 -40.08
N PHE A 9 30.43 -28.06 -40.53
CA PHE A 9 29.85 -29.11 -39.64
C PHE A 9 30.90 -29.84 -38.80
N GLN A 10 32.16 -29.94 -39.26
CA GLN A 10 33.24 -30.64 -38.56
C GLN A 10 34.05 -29.76 -37.59
N THR A 11 33.99 -28.43 -37.69
CA THR A 11 34.73 -27.51 -36.81
C THR A 11 33.98 -27.13 -35.52
N MET A 12 32.69 -27.43 -35.42
CA MET A 12 31.91 -27.13 -34.21
C MET A 12 31.89 -28.24 -33.14
N PHE A 13 32.47 -29.43 -33.47
CA PHE A 13 32.45 -30.59 -32.55
C PHE A 13 33.84 -31.05 -32.08
N GLY A 14 34.84 -30.17 -32.19
CA GLY A 14 36.24 -30.45 -31.78
C GLY A 14 36.65 -29.84 -30.46
N SER A 15 36.69 -30.70 -29.45
CA SER A 15 37.48 -30.60 -28.21
C SER A 15 37.14 -29.44 -27.22
N GLY A 16 36.55 -29.82 -26.11
CA GLY A 16 36.55 -28.98 -24.90
C GLY A 16 35.48 -29.44 -23.89
N MET A 17 35.92 -30.23 -22.94
CA MET A 17 35.30 -30.64 -21.68
C MET A 17 33.88 -30.15 -21.38
N MET A 18 32.99 -31.14 -21.23
CA MET A 18 31.64 -30.99 -20.65
C MET A 18 31.74 -30.65 -19.18
N ASP A 19 31.15 -29.54 -18.79
CA ASP A 19 30.52 -29.33 -17.47
C ASP A 19 29.51 -28.21 -17.68
N ASN A 20 28.23 -28.59 -17.73
CA ASN A 20 26.97 -27.89 -17.60
C ASN A 20 25.98 -28.10 -18.75
N GLU A 21 24.80 -28.61 -18.41
CA GLU A 21 23.68 -29.00 -19.32
C GLU A 21 22.98 -27.84 -20.06
N SER A 22 23.54 -26.63 -20.17
CA SER A 22 22.82 -25.45 -20.67
C SER A 22 23.38 -24.75 -21.91
N ASP A 23 24.48 -25.22 -22.52
CA ASP A 23 25.18 -24.47 -23.60
C ASP A 23 25.16 -25.17 -24.97
N PHE A 24 23.98 -25.53 -25.49
CA PHE A 24 23.86 -25.93 -26.90
C PHE A 24 23.16 -24.85 -27.71
N LEU A 25 23.92 -24.17 -28.57
CA LEU A 25 23.33 -23.36 -29.64
C LEU A 25 22.59 -24.28 -30.63
N PRO A 26 21.32 -24.05 -30.90
CA PRO A 26 20.58 -24.84 -31.87
C PRO A 26 21.15 -24.63 -33.26
N ILE A 27 21.32 -25.76 -33.98
CA ILE A 27 21.82 -25.78 -35.36
C ILE A 27 20.77 -25.14 -36.26
N ILE A 28 21.13 -24.12 -37.01
CA ILE A 28 20.25 -23.47 -37.98
C ILE A 28 20.15 -24.41 -39.20
N ALA A 29 19.03 -25.07 -39.37
CA ALA A 29 18.68 -25.74 -40.61
C ALA A 29 17.80 -24.81 -41.45
N ASP A 30 18.33 -24.27 -42.51
CA ASP A 30 17.58 -23.46 -43.48
C ASP A 30 16.68 -24.40 -44.31
N GLY A 31 15.49 -24.66 -43.79
CA GLY A 31 14.49 -25.49 -44.45
C GLY A 31 13.43 -24.60 -45.12
N ASP A 32 13.15 -24.84 -46.39
CA ASP A 32 12.04 -24.18 -47.09
C ASP A 32 10.72 -24.40 -46.36
N ASP A 33 9.93 -23.33 -46.23
CA ASP A 33 8.56 -23.34 -45.60
C ASP A 33 7.65 -24.42 -46.23
N LYS A 34 7.95 -24.92 -47.40
CA LYS A 34 7.24 -25.98 -48.09
C LYS A 34 7.49 -27.36 -47.50
N ASP A 35 8.69 -27.63 -46.98
CA ASP A 35 9.04 -28.93 -46.40
C ASP A 35 8.44 -29.09 -44.97
N LEU A 36 8.23 -27.99 -44.27
CA LEU A 36 7.61 -27.99 -42.92
C LEU A 36 6.07 -28.18 -42.98
N LYS A 37 5.42 -27.73 -44.05
CA LYS A 37 3.96 -27.80 -44.22
C LYS A 37 3.47 -29.11 -44.84
N ASN A 38 4.28 -29.85 -45.55
CA ASN A 38 3.88 -31.06 -46.32
C ASN A 38 4.12 -32.37 -45.56
N VAL A 39 4.47 -32.33 -44.26
CA VAL A 39 4.60 -33.58 -43.47
C VAL A 39 3.20 -34.12 -43.16
N GLU A 40 2.87 -35.29 -43.74
CA GLU A 40 1.69 -36.04 -43.36
C GLU A 40 1.88 -36.54 -41.93
N VAL A 41 1.09 -35.99 -41.01
CA VAL A 41 1.11 -36.35 -39.59
C VAL A 41 0.21 -37.59 -39.43
N PRO A 42 0.74 -38.71 -38.97
CA PRO A 42 -0.09 -39.89 -38.66
C PRO A 42 -1.13 -39.53 -37.58
N SER A 43 -2.31 -40.13 -37.68
CA SER A 43 -3.39 -39.92 -36.70
C SER A 43 -3.03 -40.39 -35.28
N VAL A 44 -2.04 -41.29 -35.16
CA VAL A 44 -1.48 -41.73 -33.89
C VAL A 44 0.03 -41.58 -33.92
N LEU A 45 0.57 -40.79 -32.96
CA LEU A 45 2.00 -40.55 -32.82
C LEU A 45 2.54 -41.15 -31.51
N PRO A 46 3.80 -41.68 -31.55
CA PRO A 46 4.55 -41.92 -30.33
C PRO A 46 4.96 -40.60 -29.70
N ILE A 47 4.72 -40.42 -28.38
CA ILE A 47 4.94 -39.17 -27.67
C ILE A 47 6.18 -39.26 -26.79
N LEU A 48 7.13 -38.34 -27.00
CA LEU A 48 8.33 -38.20 -26.19
C LEU A 48 8.17 -37.02 -25.20
N PRO A 49 8.12 -37.29 -23.92
CA PRO A 49 8.10 -36.21 -22.90
C PRO A 49 9.44 -35.51 -22.81
N LEU A 50 9.41 -34.18 -22.94
CA LEU A 50 10.57 -33.31 -22.74
C LEU A 50 10.55 -32.71 -21.33
N ARG A 51 11.68 -32.77 -20.61
CA ARG A 51 11.75 -32.41 -19.17
C ARG A 51 11.85 -30.92 -18.92
N ASN A 52 12.81 -30.28 -19.53
CA ASN A 52 13.16 -28.85 -19.28
C ASN A 52 13.11 -27.97 -20.51
N THR A 53 12.47 -28.41 -21.56
CA THR A 53 12.47 -27.67 -22.81
C THR A 53 11.19 -27.87 -23.59
N VAL A 54 10.93 -26.96 -24.49
CA VAL A 54 9.81 -26.99 -25.45
C VAL A 54 10.38 -26.92 -26.86
N LEU A 55 10.00 -27.85 -27.71
CA LEU A 55 10.41 -27.84 -29.10
C LEU A 55 9.45 -26.99 -29.93
N PHE A 56 10.00 -26.04 -30.67
CA PHE A 56 9.22 -25.22 -31.61
C PHE A 56 9.38 -25.70 -33.04
N PRO A 57 8.39 -25.46 -33.91
CA PRO A 57 8.48 -25.81 -35.35
C PRO A 57 9.69 -25.17 -36.05
N GLY A 58 10.39 -25.92 -36.83
CA GLY A 58 11.61 -25.52 -37.55
C GLY A 58 12.90 -25.63 -36.74
N VAL A 59 12.83 -25.63 -35.44
CA VAL A 59 13.98 -25.63 -34.54
C VAL A 59 14.56 -27.03 -34.42
N VAL A 60 15.90 -27.12 -34.43
CA VAL A 60 16.66 -28.35 -34.22
C VAL A 60 17.16 -28.36 -32.79
N LEU A 61 16.87 -29.43 -32.05
CA LEU A 61 17.20 -29.55 -30.65
C LEU A 61 17.93 -30.87 -30.37
N PRO A 62 19.12 -30.87 -29.80
CA PRO A 62 19.73 -32.07 -29.23
C PRO A 62 19.09 -32.35 -27.87
N ILE A 63 18.68 -33.56 -27.60
CA ILE A 63 18.12 -34.01 -26.38
C ILE A 63 18.84 -35.25 -25.86
N THR A 64 19.14 -35.32 -24.59
CA THR A 64 19.70 -36.52 -23.96
C THR A 64 18.55 -37.38 -23.43
N VAL A 65 18.52 -38.61 -23.86
CA VAL A 65 17.49 -39.58 -23.53
C VAL A 65 18.06 -40.64 -22.59
N GLY A 66 17.56 -40.65 -21.34
CA GLY A 66 18.04 -41.61 -20.33
C GLY A 66 16.98 -42.59 -19.82
N ARG A 67 15.68 -42.31 -20.06
CA ARG A 67 14.58 -43.16 -19.58
C ARG A 67 14.39 -44.37 -20.49
N GLU A 68 14.24 -45.59 -19.92
CA GLU A 68 14.05 -46.82 -20.69
C GLU A 68 12.90 -46.75 -21.70
N ARG A 69 11.75 -46.16 -21.29
CA ARG A 69 10.57 -45.98 -22.16
C ARG A 69 10.92 -45.05 -23.36
N SER A 70 11.64 -44.00 -23.09
CA SER A 70 12.04 -43.01 -24.12
C SER A 70 13.11 -43.59 -25.03
N LEU A 71 14.05 -44.38 -24.51
CA LEU A 71 15.08 -45.05 -25.34
C LEU A 71 14.45 -46.09 -26.27
N LYS A 72 13.44 -46.82 -25.77
CA LYS A 72 12.70 -47.78 -26.59
C LYS A 72 11.91 -47.07 -27.69
N LEU A 73 11.23 -45.95 -27.33
CA LEU A 73 10.52 -45.14 -28.32
C LEU A 73 11.47 -44.67 -29.44
N ILE A 74 12.64 -44.11 -29.09
CA ILE A 74 13.60 -43.59 -30.07
C ILE A 74 14.12 -44.69 -30.99
N ARG A 75 14.39 -45.91 -30.45
CA ARG A 75 14.84 -47.03 -31.27
C ARG A 75 13.77 -47.46 -32.26
N ASP A 76 12.53 -47.62 -31.81
CA ASP A 76 11.41 -48.06 -32.64
C ASP A 76 11.09 -47.03 -33.72
N VAL A 77 11.04 -45.77 -33.36
CA VAL A 77 10.74 -44.66 -34.29
C VAL A 77 11.89 -44.45 -35.31
N ASN A 78 13.15 -44.61 -34.91
CA ASN A 78 14.30 -44.40 -35.79
C ASN A 78 14.40 -45.52 -36.84
N GLN A 79 13.89 -46.72 -36.54
CA GLN A 79 13.81 -47.82 -37.52
C GLN A 79 12.56 -47.71 -38.41
N GLY A 80 11.57 -46.88 -38.06
CA GLY A 80 10.34 -46.73 -38.80
C GLY A 80 10.18 -45.36 -39.47
N SER A 81 9.11 -44.63 -39.09
CA SER A 81 8.72 -43.38 -39.73
C SER A 81 9.62 -42.18 -39.44
N LYS A 82 10.54 -42.28 -38.47
CA LYS A 82 11.36 -41.20 -37.91
C LYS A 82 10.57 -40.02 -37.34
N LEU A 83 9.23 -40.08 -37.31
CA LEU A 83 8.36 -39.05 -36.78
C LEU A 83 7.87 -39.43 -35.39
N LEU A 84 7.92 -38.47 -34.51
CA LEU A 84 7.40 -38.59 -33.14
C LEU A 84 6.77 -37.25 -32.68
N GLY A 85 5.92 -37.29 -31.71
CA GLY A 85 5.41 -36.11 -31.05
C GLY A 85 6.28 -35.78 -29.83
N THR A 86 6.64 -34.53 -29.66
CA THR A 86 7.33 -34.04 -28.45
C THR A 86 6.38 -33.15 -27.66
N VAL A 87 6.30 -33.39 -26.36
CA VAL A 87 5.43 -32.62 -25.44
C VAL A 87 6.22 -32.32 -24.15
N ALA A 88 6.14 -31.10 -23.66
CA ALA A 88 6.81 -30.74 -22.42
C ALA A 88 6.07 -31.32 -21.19
N GLN A 89 6.82 -31.60 -20.14
CA GLN A 89 6.27 -31.94 -18.84
C GLN A 89 5.89 -30.67 -18.08
N LYS A 90 4.77 -30.74 -17.34
CA LYS A 90 4.31 -29.65 -16.47
C LYS A 90 5.25 -29.45 -15.27
N ASP A 91 5.72 -30.57 -14.72
CA ASP A 91 6.69 -30.57 -13.60
C ASP A 91 7.94 -31.38 -14.00
N TYR A 92 9.08 -30.70 -14.07
CA TYR A 92 10.36 -31.30 -14.43
C TYR A 92 10.94 -32.22 -13.35
N THR A 93 10.44 -32.18 -12.13
CA THR A 93 10.91 -33.00 -11.00
C THR A 93 10.41 -34.45 -11.06
N VAL A 94 9.36 -34.69 -11.85
CA VAL A 94 8.74 -36.01 -12.00
C VAL A 94 9.56 -36.89 -12.93
N ASP A 95 10.17 -37.95 -12.39
CA ASP A 95 11.00 -38.86 -13.19
C ASP A 95 10.20 -39.78 -14.10
N LYS A 96 9.01 -40.19 -13.68
CA LYS A 96 8.11 -41.08 -14.45
C LYS A 96 6.77 -40.35 -14.64
N PRO A 97 6.66 -39.50 -15.67
CA PRO A 97 5.43 -38.76 -15.90
C PRO A 97 4.30 -39.69 -16.32
N GLU A 98 3.10 -39.36 -15.86
CA GLU A 98 1.84 -39.89 -16.33
C GLU A 98 1.27 -39.00 -17.44
N ALA A 99 0.19 -39.43 -18.09
CA ALA A 99 -0.43 -38.64 -19.14
C ALA A 99 -0.90 -37.27 -18.68
N SER A 100 -1.33 -37.12 -17.42
CA SER A 100 -1.77 -35.88 -16.78
C SER A 100 -0.64 -34.85 -16.56
N ASP A 101 0.60 -35.33 -16.50
CA ASP A 101 1.79 -34.47 -16.26
C ASP A 101 2.30 -33.83 -17.56
N LEU A 102 1.71 -34.15 -18.69
CA LEU A 102 2.06 -33.61 -20.00
C LEU A 102 1.15 -32.44 -20.38
N TYR A 103 1.68 -31.50 -21.17
CA TYR A 103 0.85 -30.50 -21.82
C TYR A 103 0.07 -31.11 -22.99
N GLU A 104 -1.01 -30.46 -23.38
CA GLU A 104 -1.88 -30.97 -24.47
C GLU A 104 -1.33 -30.62 -25.86
N ILE A 105 -0.58 -29.52 -25.97
CA ILE A 105 -0.02 -29.05 -27.25
C ILE A 105 1.48 -29.35 -27.29
N GLY A 106 1.88 -29.98 -28.35
CA GLY A 106 3.28 -30.31 -28.61
C GLY A 106 3.69 -30.07 -30.07
N THR A 107 4.90 -30.51 -30.41
CA THR A 107 5.45 -30.38 -31.74
C THR A 107 5.82 -31.74 -32.31
N VAL A 108 5.34 -32.05 -33.55
CA VAL A 108 5.81 -33.21 -34.31
C VAL A 108 7.27 -33.01 -34.62
N ALA A 109 8.09 -33.97 -34.29
CA ALA A 109 9.50 -33.93 -34.51
C ALA A 109 9.97 -35.07 -35.40
N GLU A 110 10.98 -34.78 -36.23
CA GLU A 110 11.69 -35.79 -37.04
C GLU A 110 13.06 -36.08 -36.40
N ILE A 111 13.42 -37.33 -36.25
CA ILE A 111 14.74 -37.75 -35.81
C ILE A 111 15.73 -37.55 -36.93
N MET A 112 16.65 -36.59 -36.73
CA MET A 112 17.74 -36.31 -37.69
C MET A 112 18.93 -37.25 -37.47
N LYS A 113 19.33 -37.47 -36.23
CA LYS A 113 20.49 -38.29 -35.88
C LYS A 113 20.37 -38.81 -34.46
N VAL A 114 20.80 -40.04 -34.23
CA VAL A 114 20.97 -40.64 -32.90
C VAL A 114 22.45 -40.86 -32.65
N LEU A 115 22.96 -40.40 -31.53
CA LEU A 115 24.35 -40.46 -31.11
C LEU A 115 24.46 -41.19 -29.78
N GLU A 116 25.24 -42.23 -29.72
CA GLU A 116 25.61 -42.90 -28.47
C GLU A 116 26.86 -42.20 -27.94
N MET A 117 26.77 -41.71 -26.75
CA MET A 117 27.82 -40.97 -26.09
C MET A 117 28.76 -41.93 -25.33
N PRO A 118 30.06 -41.58 -25.12
CA PRO A 118 31.03 -42.44 -24.45
C PRO A 118 30.63 -42.80 -23.00
N ASP A 119 29.79 -42.02 -22.36
CA ASP A 119 29.26 -42.27 -21.01
C ASP A 119 28.07 -43.24 -20.95
N GLY A 120 27.67 -43.76 -22.14
CA GLY A 120 26.53 -44.67 -22.28
C GLY A 120 25.17 -43.97 -22.37
N SER A 121 25.13 -42.65 -22.39
CA SER A 121 23.89 -41.88 -22.67
C SER A 121 23.62 -41.81 -24.16
N THR A 122 22.32 -41.70 -24.52
CA THR A 122 21.90 -41.55 -25.92
C THR A 122 21.45 -40.11 -26.14
N SER A 123 22.14 -39.41 -27.03
CA SER A 123 21.75 -38.08 -27.49
C SER A 123 21.04 -38.19 -28.85
N VAL A 124 19.90 -37.54 -28.97
CA VAL A 124 19.09 -37.55 -30.18
C VAL A 124 18.91 -36.14 -30.70
N ILE A 125 19.26 -35.91 -31.96
CA ILE A 125 19.01 -34.65 -32.62
C ILE A 125 17.66 -34.73 -33.31
N ILE A 126 16.72 -33.85 -32.86
CA ILE A 126 15.37 -33.81 -33.41
C ILE A 126 15.10 -32.45 -34.03
N GLN A 127 14.30 -32.43 -35.09
CA GLN A 127 13.82 -31.20 -35.75
C GLN A 127 12.30 -31.08 -35.59
N GLY A 128 11.83 -29.97 -35.04
CA GLY A 128 10.41 -29.69 -35.00
C GLY A 128 9.82 -29.43 -36.40
N LYS A 129 8.66 -30.02 -36.69
CA LYS A 129 7.98 -29.86 -37.99
C LYS A 129 6.72 -29.03 -37.87
N ARG A 130 5.76 -29.49 -37.11
CA ARG A 130 4.42 -28.89 -37.00
C ARG A 130 3.85 -29.06 -35.58
N ARG A 131 3.09 -28.10 -35.11
CA ARG A 131 2.38 -28.22 -33.82
C ARG A 131 1.20 -29.20 -33.94
N PHE A 132 0.90 -29.87 -32.85
CA PHE A 132 -0.26 -30.74 -32.73
C PHE A 132 -0.90 -30.59 -31.38
N ARG A 133 -2.17 -31.00 -31.28
CA ARG A 133 -2.91 -31.16 -30.03
C ARG A 133 -3.13 -32.65 -29.79
N ILE A 134 -2.97 -33.06 -28.57
CA ILE A 134 -3.36 -34.41 -28.12
C ILE A 134 -4.88 -34.44 -27.93
N ASN A 135 -5.58 -35.34 -28.63
CA ASN A 135 -7.00 -35.56 -28.46
C ASN A 135 -7.25 -36.63 -27.37
N GLU A 136 -6.52 -37.73 -27.43
CA GLU A 136 -6.68 -38.85 -26.51
C GLU A 136 -5.37 -39.67 -26.48
N MET A 137 -5.03 -40.18 -25.27
CA MET A 137 -3.93 -41.10 -25.09
C MET A 137 -4.39 -42.52 -25.46
N VAL A 138 -3.77 -43.09 -26.50
CA VAL A 138 -4.14 -44.41 -27.02
C VAL A 138 -3.46 -45.54 -26.23
N SER A 139 -2.22 -45.34 -25.77
CA SER A 139 -1.45 -46.30 -25.00
C SER A 139 -0.35 -45.60 -24.21
N GLU A 140 -0.11 -46.09 -23.00
CA GLU A 140 0.99 -45.61 -22.16
C GLU A 140 2.18 -46.57 -22.13
N GLU A 141 1.98 -47.83 -22.53
CA GLU A 141 3.02 -48.83 -22.61
C GLU A 141 3.16 -49.39 -24.03
N PRO A 142 4.38 -49.68 -24.54
CA PRO A 142 5.69 -49.56 -23.85
C PRO A 142 6.20 -48.12 -23.76
N TYR A 143 5.58 -47.18 -24.44
CA TYR A 143 5.76 -45.73 -24.39
C TYR A 143 4.47 -45.05 -24.80
N PHE A 144 4.36 -43.77 -24.53
CA PHE A 144 3.15 -42.99 -24.84
C PHE A 144 2.84 -42.99 -26.33
N LYS A 145 1.60 -43.29 -26.67
CA LYS A 145 1.04 -43.10 -28.01
C LYS A 145 -0.26 -42.30 -27.87
N ALA A 146 -0.40 -41.23 -28.63
CA ALA A 146 -1.58 -40.38 -28.59
C ALA A 146 -2.19 -40.21 -29.99
N SER A 147 -3.51 -40.10 -30.01
CA SER A 147 -4.26 -39.59 -31.16
C SER A 147 -4.06 -38.09 -31.19
N VAL A 148 -3.61 -37.57 -32.33
CA VAL A 148 -3.19 -36.17 -32.45
C VAL A 148 -3.91 -35.49 -33.61
N GLU A 149 -4.18 -34.18 -33.41
CA GLU A 149 -4.69 -33.29 -34.42
C GLU A 149 -3.64 -32.23 -34.77
N PRO A 150 -3.24 -32.11 -36.04
CA PRO A 150 -2.22 -31.15 -36.46
C PRO A 150 -2.81 -29.73 -36.42
N LEU A 151 -2.09 -28.82 -35.75
CA LEU A 151 -2.44 -27.39 -35.67
C LEU A 151 -1.73 -26.60 -36.76
N THR A 152 -2.42 -25.59 -37.29
CA THR A 152 -1.85 -24.64 -38.26
C THR A 152 -1.59 -23.31 -37.63
N ASP A 153 -0.40 -22.75 -37.90
CA ASP A 153 -0.10 -21.37 -37.50
C ASP A 153 -0.83 -20.39 -38.44
N VAL A 154 -1.49 -19.39 -37.84
CA VAL A 154 -2.11 -18.29 -38.59
C VAL A 154 -1.00 -17.28 -38.95
N THR A 155 -0.71 -17.19 -40.26
CA THR A 155 0.28 -16.26 -40.80
C THR A 155 -0.41 -15.08 -41.47
N SER A 156 -0.17 -13.85 -41.06
CA SER A 156 -0.51 -12.63 -41.81
C SER A 156 0.61 -12.32 -42.79
N LYS A 157 0.46 -12.74 -44.03
CA LYS A 157 1.36 -12.31 -45.10
C LYS A 157 0.95 -10.89 -45.50
N ASP A 158 1.90 -9.94 -45.56
CA ASP A 158 1.76 -8.51 -45.96
C ASP A 158 1.20 -7.55 -44.87
N ASP A 159 1.38 -7.82 -43.60
CA ASP A 159 1.06 -6.87 -42.53
C ASP A 159 2.34 -6.08 -42.10
N ASN A 160 2.31 -4.75 -42.28
CA ASN A 160 3.41 -3.86 -41.88
C ASN A 160 3.73 -4.00 -40.40
N GLU A 161 2.72 -4.28 -39.59
CA GLU A 161 2.86 -4.50 -38.15
C GLU A 161 3.59 -5.82 -37.86
N PHE A 162 3.32 -6.89 -38.60
CA PHE A 162 4.07 -8.16 -38.50
C PHE A 162 5.54 -7.98 -38.83
N ASN A 163 5.85 -7.24 -39.87
CA ASN A 163 7.24 -6.95 -40.26
C ASN A 163 7.98 -6.11 -39.19
N ALA A 164 7.28 -5.14 -38.56
CA ALA A 164 7.82 -4.37 -37.45
C ALA A 164 8.11 -5.25 -36.20
N ILE A 165 7.22 -6.21 -35.89
CA ILE A 165 7.42 -7.18 -34.81
C ILE A 165 8.67 -8.04 -35.09
N VAL A 166 8.80 -8.56 -36.30
CA VAL A 166 9.97 -9.36 -36.74
C VAL A 166 11.26 -8.53 -36.63
N GLY A 167 11.24 -7.27 -37.05
CA GLY A 167 12.36 -6.36 -36.89
C GLY A 167 12.76 -6.14 -35.45
N SER A 168 11.78 -5.86 -34.61
CA SER A 168 11.98 -5.65 -33.14
C SER A 168 12.53 -6.91 -32.46
N LEU A 169 12.06 -8.10 -32.86
CA LEU A 169 12.58 -9.37 -32.36
C LEU A 169 14.05 -9.58 -32.72
N LYS A 170 14.43 -9.27 -33.95
CA LYS A 170 15.83 -9.31 -34.37
C LYS A 170 16.72 -8.38 -33.55
N ASP A 171 16.30 -7.12 -33.42
CA ASP A 171 17.07 -6.10 -32.71
C ASP A 171 17.23 -6.42 -31.20
N LEU A 172 16.18 -6.88 -30.55
CA LEU A 172 16.23 -7.27 -29.14
C LEU A 172 17.11 -8.52 -28.95
N SER A 173 16.98 -9.54 -29.80
CA SER A 173 17.82 -10.74 -29.74
C SER A 173 19.29 -10.44 -29.95
N ILE A 174 19.62 -9.49 -30.81
CA ILE A 174 20.98 -9.01 -31.01
C ILE A 174 21.49 -8.30 -29.73
N LYS A 175 20.66 -7.50 -29.10
CA LYS A 175 21.02 -6.86 -27.83
C LYS A 175 21.26 -7.89 -26.70
N VAL A 176 20.39 -8.88 -26.57
CA VAL A 176 20.59 -9.98 -25.59
C VAL A 176 21.92 -10.67 -25.84
N ALA A 177 22.23 -11.00 -27.10
CA ALA A 177 23.49 -11.61 -27.45
C ALA A 177 24.72 -10.74 -27.16
N GLN A 178 24.61 -9.42 -27.32
CA GLN A 178 25.69 -8.47 -27.00
C GLN A 178 25.95 -8.29 -25.52
N PHE A 179 24.90 -8.35 -24.69
CA PHE A 179 25.01 -8.19 -23.24
C PHE A 179 25.27 -9.50 -22.50
N SER A 180 25.04 -10.64 -23.10
CA SER A 180 25.28 -11.97 -22.54
C SER A 180 26.72 -12.42 -22.79
N ALA A 181 27.44 -12.70 -21.69
CA ALA A 181 28.83 -13.18 -21.77
C ALA A 181 28.95 -14.61 -22.38
N ASN A 182 27.86 -15.35 -22.41
CA ASN A 182 27.83 -16.77 -22.77
C ASN A 182 27.43 -17.02 -24.25
N VAL A 183 27.05 -15.95 -24.98
CA VAL A 183 26.62 -16.08 -26.39
C VAL A 183 27.77 -15.77 -27.32
N PRO A 184 28.21 -16.73 -28.19
CA PRO A 184 29.27 -16.48 -29.16
C PRO A 184 28.88 -15.37 -30.15
N PRO A 185 29.86 -14.57 -30.62
CA PRO A 185 29.62 -13.50 -31.61
C PRO A 185 28.93 -13.97 -32.89
N GLU A 186 29.13 -15.24 -33.25
CA GLU A 186 28.56 -15.91 -34.42
C GLU A 186 27.04 -16.03 -34.35
N ALA A 187 26.47 -16.13 -33.12
CA ALA A 187 25.03 -16.19 -32.93
C ALA A 187 24.33 -14.90 -33.36
N THR A 188 24.96 -13.75 -33.12
CA THR A 188 24.44 -12.47 -33.59
C THR A 188 24.34 -12.40 -35.12
N PHE A 189 25.35 -12.95 -35.80
CA PHE A 189 25.35 -13.02 -37.26
C PHE A 189 24.29 -13.99 -37.79
N ALA A 190 24.09 -15.10 -37.10
CA ALA A 190 23.10 -16.09 -37.46
C ALA A 190 21.66 -15.52 -37.40
N VAL A 191 21.29 -14.86 -36.30
CA VAL A 191 19.97 -14.24 -36.15
C VAL A 191 19.71 -13.15 -37.19
N LYS A 192 20.75 -12.40 -37.57
CA LYS A 192 20.65 -11.33 -38.56
C LYS A 192 20.28 -11.87 -39.96
N ASN A 193 20.81 -13.06 -40.32
CA ASN A 193 20.67 -13.68 -41.64
C ASN A 193 19.46 -14.62 -41.77
N ILE A 194 18.63 -14.79 -40.74
CA ILE A 194 17.39 -15.55 -40.87
C ILE A 194 16.37 -14.71 -41.66
N GLU A 195 16.01 -15.21 -42.86
CA GLU A 195 15.03 -14.55 -43.75
C GLU A 195 13.59 -14.99 -43.46
N ASN A 196 13.41 -16.24 -43.04
CA ASN A 196 12.09 -16.78 -42.73
C ASN A 196 11.54 -16.28 -41.38
N SER A 197 10.51 -15.45 -41.42
CA SER A 197 9.92 -14.83 -40.23
C SER A 197 9.30 -15.84 -39.27
N THR A 198 8.66 -16.90 -39.79
CA THR A 198 8.08 -17.97 -38.98
C THR A 198 9.18 -18.73 -38.21
N PHE A 199 10.21 -19.08 -38.91
CA PHE A 199 11.37 -19.75 -38.28
C PHE A 199 12.05 -18.84 -37.25
N LEU A 200 12.23 -17.57 -37.57
CA LEU A 200 12.83 -16.60 -36.65
C LEU A 200 12.07 -16.50 -35.34
N ILE A 201 10.74 -16.35 -35.39
CA ILE A 201 9.91 -16.24 -34.18
C ILE A 201 10.05 -17.51 -33.34
N ASN A 202 9.91 -18.68 -33.95
CA ASN A 202 10.04 -19.95 -33.25
C ASN A 202 11.44 -20.18 -32.68
N PHE A 203 12.48 -19.77 -33.41
CA PHE A 203 13.87 -19.84 -32.99
C PHE A 203 14.13 -18.96 -31.76
N ILE A 204 13.63 -17.73 -31.80
CA ILE A 204 13.74 -16.80 -30.65
C ILE A 204 12.98 -17.36 -29.45
N CYS A 205 11.73 -17.81 -29.61
CA CYS A 205 10.92 -18.38 -28.50
C CYS A 205 11.61 -19.61 -27.86
N SER A 206 12.29 -20.42 -28.65
CA SER A 206 13.03 -21.57 -28.14
C SER A 206 14.25 -21.17 -27.30
N ASN A 207 14.96 -20.08 -27.70
CA ASN A 207 16.23 -19.67 -27.10
C ASN A 207 16.12 -18.58 -26.04
N THR A 208 14.96 -17.95 -25.85
CA THR A 208 14.74 -16.97 -24.79
C THR A 208 14.87 -17.64 -23.42
N ASP A 209 15.55 -17.00 -22.48
CA ASP A 209 15.78 -17.50 -21.12
C ASP A 209 14.53 -17.29 -20.25
N ILE A 210 13.56 -18.16 -20.44
CA ILE A 210 12.29 -18.21 -19.68
C ILE A 210 11.98 -19.65 -19.27
N ASN A 211 11.15 -19.81 -18.24
CA ASN A 211 10.75 -21.12 -17.74
C ASN A 211 9.95 -21.93 -18.78
N VAL A 212 9.83 -23.24 -18.57
CA VAL A 212 9.15 -24.16 -19.48
C VAL A 212 7.68 -23.81 -19.64
N GLU A 213 7.01 -23.35 -18.58
CA GLU A 213 5.61 -22.95 -18.60
C GLU A 213 5.38 -21.77 -19.56
N ASP A 214 6.25 -20.76 -19.52
CA ASP A 214 6.12 -19.60 -20.41
C ASP A 214 6.52 -19.94 -21.84
N LYS A 215 7.50 -20.83 -22.07
CA LYS A 215 7.79 -21.39 -23.40
C LYS A 215 6.59 -22.16 -23.96
N GLN A 216 5.91 -22.92 -23.11
CA GLN A 216 4.74 -23.66 -23.51
C GLN A 216 3.58 -22.74 -23.91
N LYS A 217 3.32 -21.67 -23.10
CA LYS A 217 2.34 -20.64 -23.48
C LYS A 217 2.63 -20.02 -24.84
N LEU A 218 3.91 -19.75 -25.14
CA LEU A 218 4.32 -19.27 -26.46
C LEU A 218 4.01 -20.29 -27.57
N LEU A 219 4.25 -21.58 -27.33
CA LEU A 219 3.94 -22.63 -28.30
C LEU A 219 2.43 -22.76 -28.56
N GLU A 220 1.58 -22.51 -27.56
CA GLU A 220 0.13 -22.62 -27.65
C GLU A 220 -0.53 -21.50 -28.45
N ILE A 221 0.11 -20.33 -28.56
CA ILE A 221 -0.43 -19.20 -29.34
C ILE A 221 -0.50 -19.58 -30.82
N GLU A 222 -1.70 -19.51 -31.41
CA GLU A 222 -1.95 -19.88 -32.81
C GLU A 222 -1.49 -18.80 -33.79
N SER A 223 -1.66 -17.53 -33.44
CA SER A 223 -1.25 -16.38 -34.23
C SER A 223 0.26 -16.15 -34.08
N LEU A 224 1.01 -16.20 -35.19
CA LEU A 224 2.44 -15.87 -35.16
C LEU A 224 2.70 -14.42 -34.77
N LYS A 225 1.79 -13.51 -35.06
CA LYS A 225 1.87 -12.10 -34.66
C LYS A 225 1.82 -11.98 -33.14
N ASP A 226 0.81 -12.60 -32.50
CA ASP A 226 0.64 -12.52 -31.06
C ASP A 226 1.78 -13.24 -30.31
N ARG A 227 2.25 -14.39 -30.87
CA ARG A 227 3.44 -15.10 -30.37
C ARG A 227 4.67 -14.19 -30.41
N GLY A 228 4.85 -13.44 -31.49
CA GLY A 228 5.93 -12.48 -31.66
C GLY A 228 5.86 -11.32 -30.66
N VAL A 229 4.67 -10.75 -30.45
CA VAL A 229 4.46 -9.69 -29.44
C VAL A 229 4.79 -10.19 -28.03
N GLN A 230 4.32 -11.39 -27.70
CA GLN A 230 4.62 -11.98 -26.40
C GLN A 230 6.11 -12.27 -26.21
N ALA A 231 6.78 -12.76 -27.27
CA ALA A 231 8.23 -12.97 -27.25
C ALA A 231 9.02 -11.65 -27.05
N ILE A 232 8.58 -10.55 -27.68
CA ILE A 232 9.15 -9.21 -27.43
C ILE A 232 9.07 -8.84 -25.96
N SER A 233 7.93 -9.11 -25.29
CA SER A 233 7.77 -8.75 -23.88
C SER A 233 8.77 -9.47 -22.97
N PHE A 234 9.10 -10.72 -23.28
CA PHE A 234 10.13 -11.47 -22.55
C PHE A 234 11.54 -10.96 -22.85
N LEU A 235 11.86 -10.73 -24.12
CA LEU A 235 13.17 -10.20 -24.51
C LEU A 235 13.45 -8.81 -23.92
N VAL A 236 12.45 -7.93 -23.84
CA VAL A 236 12.62 -6.61 -23.22
C VAL A 236 13.00 -6.75 -21.74
N LYS A 237 12.35 -7.65 -21.00
CA LYS A 237 12.70 -7.94 -19.60
C LYS A 237 14.12 -8.49 -19.47
N GLU A 238 14.49 -9.38 -20.36
CA GLU A 238 15.82 -10.00 -20.39
C GLU A 238 16.91 -8.95 -20.67
N VAL A 239 16.72 -8.07 -21.66
CA VAL A 239 17.64 -6.95 -21.95
C VAL A 239 17.80 -6.04 -20.73
N GLN A 240 16.69 -5.63 -20.09
CA GLN A 240 16.73 -4.78 -18.90
C GLN A 240 17.50 -5.43 -17.74
N MET A 241 17.34 -6.74 -17.55
CA MET A 241 18.06 -7.48 -16.52
C MET A 241 19.57 -7.56 -16.81
N LEU A 242 19.93 -7.78 -18.07
CA LEU A 242 21.33 -7.84 -18.50
C LEU A 242 22.03 -6.47 -18.42
N GLU A 243 21.36 -5.39 -18.80
CA GLU A 243 21.83 -4.02 -18.64
C GLU A 243 22.10 -3.69 -17.16
N LEU A 244 21.13 -4.01 -16.27
CA LEU A 244 21.30 -3.80 -14.84
C LEU A 244 22.48 -4.61 -14.27
N LYS A 245 22.64 -5.86 -14.71
CA LYS A 245 23.76 -6.72 -14.29
C LYS A 245 25.12 -6.14 -14.72
N GLN A 246 25.18 -5.59 -15.92
CA GLN A 246 26.42 -4.97 -16.45
C GLN A 246 26.76 -3.68 -15.68
N ASP A 247 25.74 -2.86 -15.35
CA ASP A 247 25.94 -1.64 -14.57
C ASP A 247 26.42 -1.93 -13.15
N ILE A 248 25.86 -2.98 -12.53
CA ILE A 248 26.32 -3.45 -11.21
C ILE A 248 27.76 -3.93 -11.30
N GLN A 249 28.13 -4.72 -12.31
CA GLN A 249 29.49 -5.21 -12.48
C GLN A 249 30.50 -4.07 -12.72
N LYS A 250 30.13 -3.06 -13.52
CA LYS A 250 30.96 -1.86 -13.73
C LYS A 250 31.17 -1.09 -12.42
N LYS A 251 30.09 -0.90 -11.63
CA LYS A 251 30.19 -0.25 -10.32
C LYS A 251 31.10 -1.02 -9.37
N VAL A 252 30.91 -2.33 -9.25
CA VAL A 252 31.73 -3.20 -8.40
C VAL A 252 33.19 -3.15 -8.80
N LYS A 253 33.50 -3.20 -10.11
CA LYS A 253 34.87 -3.09 -10.60
C LYS A 253 35.50 -1.73 -10.29
N THR A 254 34.72 -0.65 -10.50
CA THR A 254 35.20 0.71 -10.20
C THR A 254 35.48 0.89 -8.68
N ASP A 255 34.61 0.32 -7.85
CA ASP A 255 34.78 0.36 -6.38
C ASP A 255 35.96 -0.50 -5.92
N MET A 256 36.18 -1.66 -6.52
CA MET A 256 37.36 -2.50 -6.23
C MET A 256 38.67 -1.81 -6.64
N ASP A 257 38.73 -1.23 -7.83
CA ASP A 257 39.90 -0.48 -8.30
C ASP A 257 40.20 0.72 -7.40
N LYS A 258 39.13 1.38 -6.89
CA LYS A 258 39.25 2.47 -5.94
C LYS A 258 39.76 2.02 -4.58
N GLN A 259 39.24 0.91 -4.05
CA GLN A 259 39.69 0.31 -2.80
C GLN A 259 41.15 -0.15 -2.87
N GLN A 260 41.57 -0.77 -3.98
CA GLN A 260 42.94 -1.22 -4.16
C GLN A 260 43.90 -0.04 -4.25
N ARG A 261 43.51 1.04 -4.92
CA ARG A 261 44.29 2.28 -4.98
C ARG A 261 44.35 2.98 -3.61
N GLU A 262 43.24 3.05 -2.88
CA GLU A 262 43.19 3.57 -1.51
C GLU A 262 44.02 2.72 -0.56
N PHE A 263 44.01 1.40 -0.67
CA PHE A 263 44.84 0.51 0.12
C PHE A 263 46.35 0.77 -0.12
N MET A 264 46.76 0.92 -1.38
CA MET A 264 48.15 1.18 -1.73
C MET A 264 48.60 2.58 -1.26
N LEU A 265 47.74 3.60 -1.38
CA LEU A 265 47.98 4.94 -0.87
C LEU A 265 48.04 4.96 0.66
N ASN A 266 47.17 4.22 1.33
CA ASN A 266 47.16 4.10 2.79
C ASN A 266 48.42 3.38 3.29
N GLN A 267 48.93 2.39 2.59
CA GLN A 267 50.16 1.71 2.95
C GLN A 267 51.39 2.61 2.78
N GLN A 268 51.44 3.41 1.70
CA GLN A 268 52.47 4.42 1.51
C GLN A 268 52.34 5.56 2.58
N MET A 269 51.14 5.99 2.88
CA MET A 269 50.88 7.00 3.91
C MET A 269 51.28 6.50 5.30
N LYS A 270 51.04 5.21 5.58
CA LYS A 270 51.44 4.58 6.86
C LYS A 270 52.97 4.55 7.00
N THR A 271 53.71 4.22 5.96
CA THR A 271 55.17 4.23 5.96
C THR A 271 55.74 5.65 6.17
N ILE A 272 55.10 6.65 5.51
CA ILE A 272 55.47 8.06 5.67
C ILE A 272 55.09 8.60 7.08
N GLN A 273 53.96 8.16 7.64
CA GLN A 273 53.50 8.54 8.98
C GLN A 273 54.38 7.92 10.08
N ASP A 274 54.83 6.68 9.92
CA ASP A 274 55.75 6.02 10.84
C ASP A 274 57.14 6.74 10.85
N GLU A 275 57.55 7.32 9.70
CA GLU A 275 58.76 8.16 9.60
C GLU A 275 58.57 9.56 10.17
N LEU A 276 57.31 10.10 10.22
CA LEU A 276 56.98 11.43 10.75
C LEU A 276 56.61 11.45 12.24
N GLY A 277 56.62 10.31 12.94
CA GLY A 277 56.58 10.26 14.40
C GLY A 277 55.22 10.40 15.08
N GLY A 278 54.10 10.12 14.41
CA GLY A 278 52.78 10.13 15.02
C GLY A 278 51.86 8.99 14.54
N ASN A 279 51.38 8.16 15.46
CA ASN A 279 50.42 7.12 15.20
C ASN A 279 48.98 7.74 15.13
N PRO A 280 48.36 7.90 13.94
CA PRO A 280 47.03 8.53 13.83
C PRO A 280 45.99 7.85 14.70
N VAL A 281 46.11 6.56 14.91
CA VAL A 281 45.20 5.75 15.73
C VAL A 281 45.28 6.16 17.19
N GLU A 282 46.47 6.42 17.72
CA GLU A 282 46.62 6.91 19.10
C GLU A 282 46.05 8.31 19.26
N GLN A 283 46.14 9.15 18.22
CA GLN A 283 45.54 10.48 18.22
C GLN A 283 44.02 10.38 18.22
N GLU A 284 43.42 9.50 17.42
CA GLU A 284 41.98 9.25 17.40
C GLU A 284 41.47 8.72 18.75
N ILE A 285 42.16 7.73 19.32
CA ILE A 285 41.85 7.17 20.66
C ILE A 285 41.96 8.23 21.74
N ASN A 286 43.00 9.04 21.73
CA ASN A 286 43.19 10.12 22.69
C ASN A 286 42.10 11.19 22.54
N ALA A 287 41.70 11.51 21.29
CA ALA A 287 40.62 12.43 21.03
C ALA A 287 39.25 11.91 21.55
N LEU A 288 38.98 10.61 21.44
CA LEU A 288 37.78 9.99 22.03
C LEU A 288 37.83 10.06 23.57
N LYS A 289 39.02 9.77 24.21
CA LYS A 289 39.18 9.85 25.66
C LYS A 289 39.04 11.29 26.19
N GLU A 290 39.57 12.29 25.48
CA GLU A 290 39.42 13.68 25.88
C GLU A 290 37.94 14.14 25.82
N LYS A 291 37.23 13.81 24.74
CA LYS A 291 35.79 14.09 24.65
C LYS A 291 34.97 13.37 25.73
N ALA A 292 35.40 12.20 26.18
CA ALA A 292 34.73 11.46 27.24
C ALA A 292 34.81 12.17 28.59
N LYS A 293 35.95 12.88 28.89
CA LYS A 293 36.11 13.65 30.13
C LYS A 293 35.08 14.80 30.27
N GLU A 294 34.56 15.30 29.15
CA GLU A 294 33.54 16.36 29.14
C GLU A 294 32.12 15.82 29.42
N LYS A 295 31.94 14.49 29.40
CA LYS A 295 30.62 13.85 29.54
C LYS A 295 30.26 13.60 31.02
N LYS A 296 29.00 13.74 31.35
CA LYS A 296 28.43 13.49 32.67
C LYS A 296 27.94 12.05 32.78
N TRP A 297 28.83 11.10 32.66
CA TRP A 297 28.46 9.68 32.67
C TRP A 297 28.33 9.13 34.07
N ASN A 298 27.50 8.07 34.22
CA ASN A 298 27.54 7.20 35.37
C ASN A 298 28.82 6.38 35.33
N LYS A 299 29.23 5.89 36.49
CA LYS A 299 30.44 5.07 36.60
C LYS A 299 30.43 3.85 35.67
N ASP A 300 29.27 3.20 35.54
CA ASP A 300 29.11 2.01 34.72
C ASP A 300 29.26 2.31 33.21
N VAL A 301 28.71 3.43 32.73
CA VAL A 301 28.86 3.87 31.34
C VAL A 301 30.26 4.29 31.02
N ASP A 302 30.96 4.98 31.99
CA ASP A 302 32.34 5.40 31.84
C ASP A 302 33.27 4.20 31.73
N GLU A 303 33.14 3.23 32.65
CA GLU A 303 33.92 1.98 32.63
C GLU A 303 33.64 1.17 31.34
N PHE A 304 32.39 1.09 30.91
CA PHE A 304 32.01 0.43 29.68
C PHE A 304 32.67 1.09 28.46
N PHE A 305 32.59 2.43 28.35
CA PHE A 305 33.20 3.16 27.25
C PHE A 305 34.71 2.98 27.19
N HIS A 306 35.40 3.12 28.34
CA HIS A 306 36.85 2.93 28.37
C HIS A 306 37.28 1.53 27.96
N ARG A 307 36.54 0.50 28.36
CA ARG A 307 36.76 -0.89 27.92
C ARG A 307 36.61 -1.05 26.41
N GLU A 308 35.60 -0.42 25.82
CA GLU A 308 35.36 -0.48 24.36
C GLU A 308 36.43 0.33 23.58
N VAL A 309 36.91 1.41 24.11
CA VAL A 309 38.06 2.18 23.54
C VAL A 309 39.38 1.40 23.67
N GLU A 310 39.58 0.64 24.74
CA GLU A 310 40.75 -0.24 24.85
C GLU A 310 40.71 -1.35 23.80
N LYS A 311 39.53 -1.93 23.53
CA LYS A 311 39.38 -2.91 22.43
C LYS A 311 39.74 -2.29 21.09
N LEU A 312 39.32 -1.04 20.84
CA LEU A 312 39.67 -0.30 19.61
C LEU A 312 41.19 -0.18 19.43
N GLY A 313 41.95 0.07 20.51
CA GLY A 313 43.39 0.15 20.46
C GLY A 313 44.12 -1.17 20.13
N ARG A 314 43.43 -2.32 20.26
CA ARG A 314 43.97 -3.65 19.94
C ARG A 314 43.61 -4.13 18.53
N LEU A 315 42.71 -3.45 17.84
CA LEU A 315 42.27 -3.80 16.49
C LEU A 315 43.26 -3.29 15.44
N ASN A 316 43.35 -4.04 14.32
CA ASN A 316 44.12 -3.56 13.18
C ASN A 316 43.34 -2.43 12.45
N PRO A 317 43.91 -1.22 12.32
CA PRO A 317 43.29 -0.08 11.70
C PRO A 317 42.83 -0.31 10.24
N ALA A 318 43.50 -1.22 9.52
CA ALA A 318 43.14 -1.59 8.15
C ALA A 318 41.97 -2.60 8.09
N ALA A 319 41.56 -3.17 9.21
CA ALA A 319 40.45 -4.11 9.25
C ALA A 319 39.09 -3.38 9.33
N GLY A 320 38.06 -3.91 8.66
CA GLY A 320 36.71 -3.36 8.73
C GLY A 320 36.15 -3.29 10.15
N GLU A 321 36.58 -4.19 11.04
CA GLU A 321 36.22 -4.22 12.46
C GLU A 321 36.61 -2.95 13.20
N TYR A 322 37.76 -2.32 12.86
CA TYR A 322 38.19 -1.05 13.46
C TYR A 322 37.17 0.06 13.19
N SER A 323 36.71 0.20 11.93
CA SER A 323 35.72 1.22 11.57
C SER A 323 34.39 1.01 12.29
N VAL A 324 33.94 -0.25 12.45
CA VAL A 324 32.73 -0.59 13.19
C VAL A 324 32.89 -0.21 14.66
N GLN A 325 33.99 -0.61 15.30
CA GLN A 325 34.25 -0.32 16.70
C GLN A 325 34.45 1.19 16.96
N PHE A 326 35.13 1.89 16.06
CA PHE A 326 35.28 3.35 16.14
C PHE A 326 33.94 4.07 16.06
N THR A 327 33.09 3.69 15.09
CA THR A 327 31.73 4.25 14.95
C THR A 327 30.88 3.94 16.18
N PHE A 328 31.05 2.75 16.77
CA PHE A 328 30.40 2.38 18.02
C PHE A 328 30.81 3.29 19.18
N CYS A 329 32.12 3.50 19.41
CA CYS A 329 32.61 4.41 20.42
C CYS A 329 32.15 5.86 20.20
N GLN A 330 32.13 6.33 18.95
CA GLN A 330 31.56 7.63 18.61
C GLN A 330 30.08 7.72 18.94
N THR A 331 29.31 6.63 18.68
CA THR A 331 27.89 6.62 18.99
C THR A 331 27.62 6.70 20.48
N LEU A 332 28.41 6.01 21.30
CA LEU A 332 28.35 6.11 22.76
C LEU A 332 28.64 7.55 23.26
N LEU A 333 29.63 8.23 22.66
CA LEU A 333 29.96 9.62 22.97
C LEU A 333 28.87 10.60 22.55
N ASP A 334 28.25 10.37 21.42
CA ASP A 334 27.23 11.26 20.87
C ASP A 334 25.87 11.13 21.59
N LEU A 335 25.67 10.06 22.36
CA LEU A 335 24.48 9.91 23.17
C LEU A 335 24.51 10.89 24.36
N PRO A 336 23.35 11.51 24.64
CA PRO A 336 23.22 12.51 25.71
C PRO A 336 23.02 11.84 27.08
N TRP A 337 23.93 10.97 27.50
CA TRP A 337 23.88 10.32 28.81
C TRP A 337 23.75 11.34 29.92
N ASN A 338 22.67 11.31 30.72
CA ASN A 338 22.41 12.23 31.85
C ASN A 338 22.40 13.72 31.44
N GLU A 339 22.25 14.04 30.15
CA GLU A 339 22.11 15.42 29.68
C GLU A 339 20.60 15.74 29.56
N TYR A 340 20.10 16.48 30.55
CA TYR A 340 18.66 16.83 30.64
C TYR A 340 18.44 18.29 30.29
N THR A 341 17.33 18.60 29.66
CA THR A 341 16.79 19.96 29.54
C THR A 341 16.02 20.29 30.82
N GLU A 342 16.08 21.54 31.28
CA GLU A 342 15.29 22.01 32.43
C GLU A 342 13.82 22.04 32.06
N ASP A 343 12.99 21.48 32.93
CA ASP A 343 11.56 21.39 32.73
C ASP A 343 10.83 22.65 33.19
N ASN A 344 10.03 23.22 32.34
CA ASN A 344 9.12 24.28 32.67
C ASN A 344 7.70 23.76 32.97
N PHE A 345 7.38 23.49 34.22
CA PHE A 345 6.05 23.09 34.66
C PHE A 345 5.13 24.26 35.02
N ASP A 346 5.28 25.43 34.38
CA ASP A 346 4.30 26.48 34.46
C ASP A 346 3.05 26.13 33.61
N LEU A 347 2.00 25.70 34.30
CA LEU A 347 0.72 25.30 33.66
C LEU A 347 0.04 26.48 32.95
N LYS A 348 0.23 27.74 33.44
CA LYS A 348 -0.31 28.91 32.75
C LYS A 348 0.43 29.16 31.44
N HIS A 349 1.73 29.02 31.46
CA HIS A 349 2.52 29.07 30.23
C HIS A 349 2.14 27.94 29.27
N ALA A 350 2.00 26.72 29.77
CA ALA A 350 1.60 25.56 28.95
C ALA A 350 0.21 25.77 28.31
N SER A 351 -0.78 26.25 29.06
CA SER A 351 -2.09 26.61 28.53
C SER A 351 -2.00 27.63 27.39
N LYS A 352 -1.23 28.71 27.62
CA LYS A 352 -1.02 29.75 26.62
C LYS A 352 -0.39 29.22 25.34
N VAL A 353 0.64 28.38 25.46
CA VAL A 353 1.32 27.76 24.30
C VAL A 353 0.37 26.88 23.51
N LEU A 354 -0.43 26.05 24.21
CA LEU A 354 -1.43 25.20 23.57
C LEU A 354 -2.53 26.01 22.86
N ASP A 355 -2.95 27.14 23.44
CA ASP A 355 -3.95 28.02 22.83
C ASP A 355 -3.41 28.83 21.63
N GLU A 356 -2.14 29.19 21.69
CA GLU A 356 -1.45 29.82 20.56
C GLU A 356 -1.29 28.90 19.36
N ASP A 357 -0.94 27.63 19.59
CA ASP A 357 -0.67 26.65 18.53
C ASP A 357 -1.92 25.95 17.99
N HIS A 358 -2.95 25.81 18.80
CA HIS A 358 -4.15 25.03 18.47
C HIS A 358 -5.43 25.80 18.78
N TYR A 359 -6.23 26.02 17.77
CA TYR A 359 -7.58 26.57 17.96
C TYR A 359 -8.58 25.46 18.31
N GLY A 360 -9.43 25.69 19.30
CA GLY A 360 -10.39 24.69 19.78
C GLY A 360 -9.71 23.58 20.58
N LEU A 361 -10.28 22.39 20.55
CA LEU A 361 -9.79 21.19 21.27
C LEU A 361 -9.72 21.37 22.79
N GLU A 362 -10.64 22.13 23.39
CA GLU A 362 -10.61 22.48 24.81
C GLU A 362 -10.47 21.25 25.71
N LYS A 363 -11.28 20.21 25.51
CA LYS A 363 -11.22 18.96 26.27
C LYS A 363 -9.87 18.26 26.19
N VAL A 364 -9.25 18.27 24.98
CA VAL A 364 -7.93 17.67 24.77
C VAL A 364 -6.85 18.45 25.49
N LYS A 365 -6.89 19.78 25.40
CA LYS A 365 -5.96 20.67 26.10
C LYS A 365 -6.09 20.54 27.62
N GLU A 366 -7.30 20.48 28.13
CA GLU A 366 -7.58 20.31 29.55
C GLU A 366 -7.00 18.98 30.08
N ARG A 367 -7.24 17.88 29.38
CA ARG A 367 -6.65 16.58 29.70
C ARG A 367 -5.11 16.58 29.65
N MET A 368 -4.53 17.28 28.66
CA MET A 368 -3.07 17.44 28.60
C MET A 368 -2.55 18.25 29.81
N LEU A 369 -3.25 19.32 30.19
CA LEU A 369 -2.89 20.13 31.36
C LEU A 369 -3.04 19.37 32.67
N GLU A 370 -4.09 18.56 32.81
CA GLU A 370 -4.28 17.65 33.96
C GLU A 370 -3.09 16.68 34.08
N HIS A 371 -2.71 16.05 32.97
CA HIS A 371 -1.56 15.14 32.94
C HIS A 371 -0.25 15.86 33.35
N LEU A 372 0.01 17.06 32.79
CA LEU A 372 1.16 17.86 33.17
C LEU A 372 1.14 18.30 34.63
N ALA A 373 -0.05 18.57 35.18
CA ALA A 373 -0.22 18.91 36.61
C ALA A 373 0.14 17.70 37.50
N VAL A 374 -0.29 16.51 37.13
CA VAL A 374 0.06 15.27 37.86
C VAL A 374 1.58 15.04 37.82
N LEU A 375 2.21 15.19 36.67
CA LEU A 375 3.68 15.06 36.54
C LEU A 375 4.41 16.09 37.39
N LYS A 376 3.92 17.33 37.44
CA LYS A 376 4.46 18.40 38.29
C LYS A 376 4.38 18.05 39.80
N LEU A 377 3.22 17.57 40.25
CA LEU A 377 2.99 17.24 41.65
C LEU A 377 3.73 16.00 42.10
N LYS A 378 3.82 15.00 41.23
CA LYS A 378 4.48 13.73 41.52
C LYS A 378 6.01 13.84 41.44
N ASN A 379 6.51 14.80 40.71
CA ASN A 379 7.92 14.98 40.37
C ASN A 379 8.59 13.71 39.83
N ASP A 380 7.77 12.87 39.16
CA ASP A 380 8.15 11.62 38.56
C ASP A 380 7.41 11.46 37.20
N MET A 381 8.08 10.87 36.21
CA MET A 381 7.51 10.63 34.90
C MET A 381 6.74 9.31 34.81
N LYS A 382 6.63 8.56 35.89
CA LYS A 382 5.85 7.32 35.96
C LYS A 382 4.35 7.61 35.93
N ALA A 383 3.84 7.91 34.75
CA ALA A 383 2.42 8.11 34.47
C ALA A 383 2.02 7.32 33.21
N PRO A 384 0.73 6.99 33.04
CA PRO A 384 0.25 6.40 31.80
C PRO A 384 0.64 7.27 30.60
N ILE A 385 0.95 6.63 29.49
CA ILE A 385 1.39 7.32 28.28
C ILE A 385 0.18 7.90 27.56
N LEU A 386 0.23 9.18 27.25
CA LEU A 386 -0.84 9.84 26.50
C LEU A 386 -0.92 9.29 25.08
N CYS A 387 -2.10 8.83 24.66
CA CYS A 387 -2.39 8.44 23.30
C CYS A 387 -3.49 9.33 22.70
N LEU A 388 -3.10 10.16 21.75
CA LEU A 388 -4.01 11.01 20.99
C LEU A 388 -4.59 10.20 19.84
N TYR A 389 -5.87 9.84 19.90
CA TYR A 389 -6.51 9.07 18.82
C TYR A 389 -7.62 9.86 18.14
N GLY A 390 -7.86 9.59 16.87
CA GLY A 390 -8.90 10.26 16.09
C GLY A 390 -8.55 10.37 14.60
N PRO A 391 -9.38 11.02 13.78
CA PRO A 391 -9.20 11.05 12.34
C PRO A 391 -7.89 11.72 11.92
N PRO A 392 -7.41 11.45 10.70
CA PRO A 392 -6.20 12.06 10.19
C PRO A 392 -6.36 13.57 9.99
N GLY A 393 -5.27 14.32 10.19
CA GLY A 393 -5.22 15.75 9.90
C GLY A 393 -5.80 16.68 10.99
N VAL A 394 -6.14 16.17 12.17
CA VAL A 394 -6.69 16.96 13.30
C VAL A 394 -5.59 17.55 14.20
N GLY A 395 -4.31 17.33 13.88
CA GLY A 395 -3.23 17.98 14.62
C GLY A 395 -2.64 17.16 15.77
N LYS A 396 -2.88 15.84 15.86
CA LYS A 396 -2.36 14.96 16.93
C LYS A 396 -0.85 15.09 17.14
N THR A 397 -0.09 14.98 16.06
CA THR A 397 1.38 15.06 16.11
C THR A 397 1.86 16.47 16.45
N SER A 398 1.15 17.53 16.02
CA SER A 398 1.49 18.91 16.35
C SER A 398 1.19 19.25 17.82
N LEU A 399 0.16 18.65 18.43
CA LEU A 399 -0.11 18.78 19.86
C LEU A 399 1.09 18.30 20.70
N GLY A 400 1.67 17.16 20.36
CA GLY A 400 2.88 16.68 21.04
C GLY A 400 4.08 17.63 20.89
N LYS A 401 4.23 18.27 19.71
CA LYS A 401 5.25 19.30 19.52
C LYS A 401 5.01 20.54 20.41
N SER A 402 3.74 20.92 20.57
CA SER A 402 3.39 22.06 21.42
C SER A 402 3.61 21.77 22.91
N VAL A 403 3.40 20.52 23.34
CA VAL A 403 3.78 20.08 24.70
C VAL A 403 5.30 20.18 24.90
N ALA A 404 6.10 19.74 23.95
CA ALA A 404 7.55 19.89 24.04
C ALA A 404 7.97 21.38 24.18
N ARG A 405 7.35 22.26 23.39
CA ARG A 405 7.58 23.71 23.49
C ARG A 405 7.16 24.28 24.84
N ALA A 406 6.01 23.85 25.35
CA ALA A 406 5.48 24.29 26.63
C ALA A 406 6.36 23.90 27.82
N LEU A 407 6.92 22.68 27.78
CA LEU A 407 7.83 22.17 28.79
C LEU A 407 9.29 22.65 28.64
N GLY A 408 9.65 23.31 27.53
CA GLY A 408 11.05 23.64 27.20
C GLY A 408 11.90 22.44 26.81
N ARG A 409 11.29 21.26 26.55
CA ARG A 409 12.00 20.03 26.18
C ARG A 409 12.31 19.95 24.69
N LYS A 410 13.33 19.19 24.36
CA LYS A 410 13.59 18.82 22.98
C LYS A 410 12.47 17.90 22.44
N TYR A 411 12.28 17.93 21.15
CA TYR A 411 11.25 17.16 20.46
C TYR A 411 11.87 16.05 19.60
N ALA A 412 11.42 14.84 19.80
CA ALA A 412 11.76 13.70 18.96
C ALA A 412 10.50 13.07 18.38
N ARG A 413 10.58 12.50 17.19
CA ARG A 413 9.44 11.82 16.52
C ARG A 413 9.90 10.57 15.80
N MET A 414 9.15 9.49 15.99
CA MET A 414 9.29 8.24 15.27
C MET A 414 7.95 7.83 14.70
N SER A 415 7.88 7.56 13.39
CA SER A 415 6.70 6.93 12.80
C SER A 415 6.82 5.42 12.96
N LEU A 416 5.76 4.81 13.48
CA LEU A 416 5.64 3.37 13.68
C LEU A 416 4.97 2.69 12.48
N GLY A 417 4.39 3.48 11.55
CA GLY A 417 3.83 2.97 10.31
C GLY A 417 4.92 2.42 9.39
N GLY A 418 4.82 1.12 9.05
CA GLY A 418 5.80 0.44 8.21
C GLY A 418 6.97 -0.19 8.97
N LEU A 419 6.90 -0.27 10.30
CA LEU A 419 7.81 -1.10 11.08
C LEU A 419 7.44 -2.57 10.91
N HIS A 420 8.43 -3.37 10.51
CA HIS A 420 8.25 -4.80 10.24
C HIS A 420 9.13 -5.68 11.13
N ASP A 421 10.18 -5.12 11.72
CA ASP A 421 11.19 -5.83 12.49
C ASP A 421 11.41 -5.18 13.87
N GLU A 422 11.53 -6.00 14.89
CA GLU A 422 11.87 -5.59 16.25
C GLU A 422 13.24 -4.88 16.32
N SER A 423 14.18 -5.26 15.47
CA SER A 423 15.52 -4.65 15.39
C SER A 423 15.48 -3.16 15.02
N GLU A 424 14.41 -2.68 14.38
CA GLU A 424 14.23 -1.25 14.14
C GLU A 424 14.01 -0.46 15.45
N ILE A 425 13.50 -1.11 16.51
CA ILE A 425 13.30 -0.49 17.84
C ILE A 425 14.49 -0.71 18.71
N ARG A 426 14.96 -1.99 18.82
CA ARG A 426 16.04 -2.42 19.71
C ARG A 426 17.44 -2.41 19.08
N GLY A 427 17.57 -2.05 17.80
CA GLY A 427 18.85 -2.05 17.10
C GLY A 427 19.30 -3.45 16.64
N HIS A 428 20.28 -3.46 15.77
CA HIS A 428 20.92 -4.67 15.27
C HIS A 428 22.16 -4.99 16.11
N ARG A 429 22.51 -6.26 16.28
CA ARG A 429 23.77 -6.63 16.95
C ARG A 429 24.95 -6.03 16.19
N LYS A 430 25.85 -5.37 16.90
CA LYS A 430 27.02 -4.66 16.34
C LYS A 430 27.99 -5.51 15.50
N THR A 431 27.91 -6.84 15.63
CA THR A 431 28.73 -7.80 14.87
C THR A 431 28.41 -7.84 13.37
N TYR A 432 27.26 -7.32 12.95
CA TYR A 432 26.88 -7.27 11.55
C TYR A 432 27.39 -6.01 10.86
N ILE A 433 27.94 -6.16 9.66
CA ILE A 433 28.33 -5.01 8.83
C ILE A 433 27.07 -4.18 8.48
N GLY A 434 27.10 -2.90 8.82
CA GLY A 434 25.95 -2.01 8.63
C GLY A 434 24.96 -2.01 9.80
N ALA A 435 25.28 -2.63 10.93
CA ALA A 435 24.47 -2.55 12.14
C ALA A 435 24.32 -1.10 12.61
N MET A 436 23.12 -0.78 13.09
CA MET A 436 22.77 0.54 13.61
C MET A 436 21.98 0.41 14.91
N PRO A 437 22.08 1.40 15.82
CA PRO A 437 21.21 1.46 16.98
C PRO A 437 19.74 1.53 16.57
N GLY A 438 18.87 1.12 17.47
CA GLY A 438 17.44 1.22 17.28
C GLY A 438 16.97 2.67 17.06
N ARG A 439 15.85 2.85 16.40
CA ARG A 439 15.32 4.20 16.09
C ARG A 439 15.03 5.03 17.33
N ILE A 440 14.74 4.40 18.48
CA ILE A 440 14.59 5.11 19.76
C ILE A 440 15.90 5.82 20.11
N ILE A 441 16.98 5.08 20.20
CA ILE A 441 18.32 5.58 20.51
C ILE A 441 18.82 6.59 19.47
N GLN A 442 18.58 6.32 18.18
CA GLN A 442 18.93 7.28 17.13
C GLN A 442 18.22 8.63 17.28
N ASN A 443 16.95 8.63 17.68
CA ASN A 443 16.21 9.87 17.90
C ASN A 443 16.62 10.57 19.19
N ILE A 444 16.96 9.84 20.26
CA ILE A 444 17.57 10.40 21.47
C ILE A 444 18.91 11.08 21.13
N LYS A 445 19.80 10.40 20.39
CA LYS A 445 21.05 10.98 19.88
C LYS A 445 20.81 12.28 19.10
N LYS A 446 19.83 12.30 18.18
CA LYS A 446 19.46 13.50 17.38
C LYS A 446 18.91 14.63 18.22
N SER A 447 18.16 14.33 19.28
CA SER A 447 17.58 15.34 20.18
C SER A 447 18.62 16.00 21.07
N LYS A 448 19.78 15.37 21.29
CA LYS A 448 20.84 15.81 22.21
C LYS A 448 20.30 16.05 23.63
N SER A 449 19.34 15.25 24.06
CA SER A 449 18.78 15.31 25.42
C SER A 449 18.24 13.94 25.82
N SER A 450 18.42 13.54 27.08
CA SER A 450 17.87 12.30 27.63
C SER A 450 16.43 12.40 28.11
N ASN A 451 15.84 13.61 28.14
CA ASN A 451 14.43 13.82 28.52
C ASN A 451 13.60 14.51 27.43
N PRO A 452 13.68 14.13 26.14
CA PRO A 452 12.86 14.76 25.13
C PRO A 452 11.38 14.39 25.32
N VAL A 453 10.48 15.17 24.69
CA VAL A 453 9.13 14.70 24.39
C VAL A 453 9.23 13.87 23.12
N PHE A 454 8.92 12.60 23.21
CA PHE A 454 9.07 11.62 22.15
C PHE A 454 7.70 11.20 21.59
N ILE A 455 7.46 11.53 20.33
CA ILE A 455 6.21 11.19 19.66
C ILE A 455 6.34 9.85 18.92
N LEU A 456 5.49 8.90 19.31
CA LEU A 456 5.30 7.63 18.64
C LEU A 456 4.08 7.75 17.72
N ASP A 457 4.33 8.04 16.47
CA ASP A 457 3.27 8.38 15.51
C ASP A 457 2.75 7.11 14.81
N GLU A 458 1.42 7.00 14.66
CA GLU A 458 0.73 5.88 14.02
C GLU A 458 0.94 4.52 14.71
N ILE A 459 0.78 4.47 16.05
CA ILE A 459 0.90 3.22 16.83
C ILE A 459 -0.14 2.15 16.42
N ASP A 460 -1.25 2.57 15.84
CA ASP A 460 -2.29 1.72 15.28
C ASP A 460 -1.87 0.94 14.02
N LYS A 461 -0.73 1.28 13.44
CA LYS A 461 -0.19 0.60 12.25
C LYS A 461 0.92 -0.40 12.56
N VAL A 462 1.22 -0.61 13.82
CA VAL A 462 2.14 -1.66 14.25
C VAL A 462 1.44 -3.00 14.10
N SER A 463 1.92 -3.83 13.19
CA SER A 463 1.34 -5.15 12.89
C SER A 463 2.28 -6.28 13.33
N LYS A 464 1.70 -7.44 13.67
CA LYS A 464 2.48 -8.66 13.89
C LYS A 464 2.90 -9.23 12.54
N HIS A 465 4.20 -9.39 12.33
CA HIS A 465 4.76 -10.02 11.14
C HIS A 465 5.58 -11.28 11.51
N PHE A 466 5.87 -12.10 10.51
CA PHE A 466 6.59 -13.37 10.66
C PHE A 466 8.03 -13.24 11.20
N HIS A 467 8.62 -12.04 11.16
CA HIS A 467 10.05 -11.80 11.48
C HIS A 467 10.28 -10.97 12.76
N GLY A 468 9.34 -10.96 13.68
CA GLY A 468 9.50 -10.28 14.96
C GLY A 468 8.21 -9.65 15.46
N ASP A 469 8.17 -9.27 16.73
CA ASP A 469 7.05 -8.60 17.37
C ASP A 469 7.43 -7.18 17.83
N PRO A 470 7.34 -6.17 16.93
CA PRO A 470 7.61 -4.79 17.30
C PRO A 470 6.72 -4.29 18.46
N ALA A 471 5.53 -4.89 18.63
CA ALA A 471 4.64 -4.54 19.74
C ALA A 471 5.23 -4.93 21.09
N SER A 472 5.90 -6.08 21.18
CA SER A 472 6.61 -6.51 22.40
C SER A 472 7.78 -5.59 22.73
N ALA A 473 8.57 -5.17 21.74
CA ALA A 473 9.64 -4.20 21.96
C ALA A 473 9.11 -2.84 22.43
N LEU A 474 7.96 -2.41 21.89
CA LEU A 474 7.30 -1.18 22.35
C LEU A 474 6.75 -1.31 23.76
N LEU A 475 6.32 -2.47 24.22
CA LEU A 475 5.87 -2.67 25.60
C LEU A 475 6.99 -2.35 26.58
N GLU A 476 8.21 -2.78 26.33
CA GLU A 476 9.38 -2.47 27.17
C GLU A 476 9.68 -0.96 27.19
N VAL A 477 9.62 -0.31 26.05
CA VAL A 477 9.83 1.15 25.96
C VAL A 477 8.75 1.94 26.70
N LEU A 478 7.50 1.46 26.65
CA LEU A 478 6.33 2.15 27.17
C LEU A 478 5.96 1.74 28.61
N ASP A 479 6.64 0.73 29.17
CA ASP A 479 6.42 0.32 30.55
C ASP A 479 7.30 1.16 31.48
N PRO A 480 6.70 1.99 32.38
CA PRO A 480 7.47 2.82 33.30
C PRO A 480 8.31 2.01 34.32
N GLU A 481 8.04 0.71 34.47
CA GLU A 481 8.81 -0.16 35.35
C GLU A 481 10.03 -0.76 34.66
N GLN A 482 10.02 -0.86 33.32
CA GLN A 482 11.06 -1.50 32.51
C GLN A 482 11.89 -0.48 31.71
N ASN A 483 11.33 0.67 31.34
CA ASN A 483 11.97 1.64 30.45
C ASN A 483 13.23 2.32 31.03
N GLY A 484 13.48 2.19 32.33
CA GLY A 484 14.71 2.65 32.96
C GLY A 484 15.95 1.81 32.55
N GLU A 485 15.73 0.58 32.12
CA GLU A 485 16.76 -0.39 31.71
C GLU A 485 16.54 -0.84 30.26
N PHE A 486 16.23 0.11 29.36
CA PHE A 486 15.98 -0.23 27.96
C PHE A 486 17.24 -0.72 27.27
N HIS A 487 17.25 -1.98 26.86
CA HIS A 487 18.37 -2.62 26.19
C HIS A 487 18.33 -2.45 24.67
N ASP A 488 19.33 -1.78 24.12
CA ASP A 488 19.55 -1.69 22.67
C ASP A 488 20.66 -2.66 22.24
N ASN A 489 20.37 -3.54 21.29
CA ASN A 489 21.31 -4.60 20.86
C ASN A 489 22.58 -4.05 20.20
N TYR A 490 22.56 -2.82 19.67
CA TYR A 490 23.74 -2.20 19.10
C TYR A 490 24.62 -1.59 20.17
N ILE A 491 23.99 -0.90 21.15
CA ILE A 491 24.70 -0.23 22.23
C ILE A 491 25.29 -1.25 23.22
N GLU A 492 24.63 -2.43 23.37
CA GLU A 492 25.00 -3.48 24.33
C GLU A 492 25.10 -2.97 25.78
N HIS A 493 24.38 -1.92 26.08
CA HIS A 493 24.27 -1.30 27.40
C HIS A 493 22.87 -0.71 27.58
N ASP A 494 22.33 -0.76 28.78
CA ASP A 494 21.00 -0.26 29.06
C ASP A 494 21.01 1.27 29.05
N TYR A 495 19.95 1.83 28.46
CA TYR A 495 19.74 3.27 28.38
C TYR A 495 18.49 3.66 29.15
N ASP A 496 18.62 4.59 30.08
CA ASP A 496 17.49 5.06 30.89
C ASP A 496 16.55 5.97 30.08
N LEU A 497 15.37 5.44 29.74
CA LEU A 497 14.26 6.16 29.10
C LEU A 497 13.24 6.69 30.10
N SER A 498 13.41 6.49 31.42
CA SER A 498 12.42 6.84 32.44
C SER A 498 12.09 8.34 32.51
N LYS A 499 12.98 9.20 32.03
CA LYS A 499 12.79 10.65 31.95
C LYS A 499 12.22 11.14 30.62
N VAL A 500 12.09 10.25 29.64
CA VAL A 500 11.49 10.56 28.32
C VAL A 500 9.97 10.66 28.48
N MET A 501 9.37 11.73 27.97
CA MET A 501 7.92 11.84 27.90
C MET A 501 7.42 11.29 26.58
N PHE A 502 6.86 10.08 26.61
CA PHE A 502 6.27 9.47 25.41
C PHE A 502 4.84 9.95 25.19
N ILE A 503 4.51 10.30 23.97
CA ILE A 503 3.15 10.59 23.53
C ILE A 503 2.89 9.76 22.26
N ALA A 504 1.88 8.90 22.28
CA ALA A 504 1.48 8.11 21.13
C ALA A 504 0.40 8.83 20.32
N THR A 505 0.34 8.54 19.02
CA THR A 505 -0.78 8.95 18.16
C THR A 505 -1.36 7.75 17.43
N ALA A 506 -2.68 7.72 17.25
CA ALA A 506 -3.40 6.68 16.53
C ALA A 506 -4.53 7.27 15.68
N ASN A 507 -4.90 6.61 14.59
CA ASN A 507 -6.11 6.95 13.86
C ASN A 507 -7.28 6.06 14.30
N SER A 508 -7.02 4.81 14.69
CA SER A 508 -8.02 3.85 15.16
C SER A 508 -7.51 3.11 16.40
N LEU A 509 -8.41 2.78 17.32
CA LEU A 509 -8.08 1.97 18.50
C LEU A 509 -8.20 0.47 18.25
N SER A 510 -8.96 0.07 17.25
CA SER A 510 -9.29 -1.33 16.99
C SER A 510 -8.08 -2.17 16.55
N THR A 511 -7.07 -1.54 15.98
CA THR A 511 -5.86 -2.19 15.47
C THR A 511 -4.69 -2.19 16.45
N ILE A 512 -4.81 -1.46 17.57
CA ILE A 512 -3.80 -1.46 18.63
C ILE A 512 -3.89 -2.75 19.42
N ALA A 513 -2.74 -3.42 19.60
CA ALA A 513 -2.69 -4.63 20.41
C ALA A 513 -3.18 -4.37 21.85
N PRO A 514 -4.05 -5.24 22.43
CA PRO A 514 -4.62 -5.01 23.75
C PRO A 514 -3.59 -4.71 24.84
N PRO A 515 -2.44 -5.40 24.95
CA PRO A 515 -1.44 -5.10 25.98
C PRO A 515 -0.84 -3.69 25.87
N LEU A 516 -0.68 -3.18 24.64
CA LEU A 516 -0.23 -1.79 24.43
C LEU A 516 -1.31 -0.81 24.83
N ARG A 517 -2.57 -1.09 24.45
CA ARG A 517 -3.70 -0.21 24.73
C ARG A 517 -3.93 -0.01 26.23
N ASP A 518 -3.73 -1.05 27.03
CA ASP A 518 -3.92 -1.02 28.48
C ASP A 518 -2.91 -0.10 29.22
N ARG A 519 -1.78 0.23 28.56
CA ARG A 519 -0.75 1.16 29.08
C ARG A 519 -0.96 2.60 28.63
N LEU A 520 -1.96 2.83 27.77
CA LEU A 520 -2.20 4.14 27.17
C LEU A 520 -3.38 4.85 27.84
N GLU A 521 -3.20 6.11 28.20
CA GLU A 521 -4.28 7.03 28.52
C GLU A 521 -4.85 7.61 27.24
N LEU A 522 -6.05 7.20 26.86
CA LEU A 522 -6.66 7.52 25.59
C LEU A 522 -7.34 8.90 25.62
N ILE A 523 -6.91 9.79 24.74
CA ILE A 523 -7.51 11.12 24.55
C ILE A 523 -8.05 11.22 23.14
N GLU A 524 -9.37 11.34 23.01
CA GLU A 524 -10.03 11.49 21.72
C GLU A 524 -9.84 12.89 21.16
N VAL A 525 -9.28 12.96 19.96
CA VAL A 525 -9.16 14.20 19.19
C VAL A 525 -10.18 14.15 18.06
N SER A 526 -11.33 14.78 18.27
CA SER A 526 -12.42 14.82 17.29
C SER A 526 -12.05 15.66 16.05
N GLY A 527 -12.82 15.47 14.97
CA GLY A 527 -12.72 16.33 13.78
C GLY A 527 -13.11 17.78 14.08
N TYR A 528 -12.68 18.68 13.21
CA TYR A 528 -13.00 20.10 13.30
C TYR A 528 -14.30 20.43 12.58
N LEU A 529 -15.01 21.38 13.15
CA LEU A 529 -16.15 22.02 12.52
C LEU A 529 -15.72 22.98 11.41
N VAL A 530 -16.63 23.31 10.51
CA VAL A 530 -16.34 24.29 9.43
C VAL A 530 -15.88 25.61 10.01
N GLU A 531 -16.53 26.10 11.07
CA GLU A 531 -16.19 27.32 11.78
C GLU A 531 -14.79 27.25 12.40
N GLU A 532 -14.46 26.10 13.01
CA GLU A 532 -13.14 25.84 13.57
C GLU A 532 -12.07 25.77 12.46
N LYS A 533 -12.36 25.09 11.36
CA LYS A 533 -11.47 25.04 10.18
C LYS A 533 -11.19 26.42 9.59
N ILE A 534 -12.20 27.30 9.55
CA ILE A 534 -12.05 28.68 9.09
C ILE A 534 -11.06 29.43 10.01
N GLU A 535 -11.23 29.32 11.33
CA GLU A 535 -10.33 29.98 12.27
C GLU A 535 -8.91 29.39 12.24
N ILE A 536 -8.77 28.06 12.14
CA ILE A 536 -7.48 27.38 11.97
C ILE A 536 -6.81 27.85 10.67
N ALA A 537 -7.56 27.93 9.57
CA ALA A 537 -7.05 28.44 8.31
C ALA A 537 -6.47 29.84 8.43
N LYS A 538 -7.23 30.77 9.08
CA LYS A 538 -6.81 32.17 9.24
C LYS A 538 -5.61 32.32 10.17
N ARG A 539 -5.63 31.63 11.30
CA ARG A 539 -4.61 31.81 12.35
C ARG A 539 -3.32 31.06 12.07
N HIS A 540 -3.41 29.88 11.47
CA HIS A 540 -2.26 28.96 11.36
C HIS A 540 -1.92 28.58 9.92
N LEU A 541 -2.88 28.09 9.09
CA LEU A 541 -2.53 27.53 7.79
C LEU A 541 -2.12 28.62 6.80
N ILE A 542 -2.91 29.68 6.65
CA ILE A 542 -2.63 30.74 5.68
C ILE A 542 -1.30 31.45 5.98
N PRO A 543 -1.01 31.90 7.24
CA PRO A 543 0.27 32.50 7.56
C PRO A 543 1.46 31.58 7.26
N LYS A 544 1.38 30.31 7.65
CA LYS A 544 2.40 29.28 7.39
C LYS A 544 2.62 29.08 5.89
N GLN A 545 1.53 29.00 5.10
CA GLN A 545 1.65 28.78 3.67
C GLN A 545 2.18 30.02 2.94
N LEU A 546 1.84 31.24 3.40
CA LEU A 546 2.43 32.46 2.85
C LEU A 546 3.94 32.50 3.06
N GLU A 547 4.40 32.21 4.28
CA GLU A 547 5.82 32.13 4.60
C GLU A 547 6.55 31.08 3.75
N ASN A 548 5.99 29.87 3.66
CA ASN A 548 6.56 28.78 2.85
C ASN A 548 6.68 29.09 1.35
N HIS A 549 5.87 30.04 0.84
CA HIS A 549 5.86 30.41 -0.56
C HIS A 549 6.44 31.82 -0.80
N GLY A 550 7.07 32.42 0.21
CA GLY A 550 7.73 33.72 0.08
C GLY A 550 6.79 34.91 -0.09
N LEU A 551 5.52 34.78 0.28
CA LEU A 551 4.52 35.83 0.19
C LEU A 551 4.28 36.49 1.55
N LYS A 552 3.92 37.81 1.51
CA LYS A 552 3.55 38.57 2.70
C LYS A 552 2.01 38.57 2.89
N LYS A 553 1.54 38.82 4.10
CA LYS A 553 0.11 38.99 4.38
C LYS A 553 -0.56 40.11 3.60
N SER A 554 0.22 41.09 3.13
CA SER A 554 -0.26 42.19 2.27
C SER A 554 -0.55 41.82 0.83
N ASP A 555 0.03 40.69 0.36
CA ASP A 555 -0.02 40.29 -1.04
C ASP A 555 -1.34 39.57 -1.38
N ILE A 556 -1.90 38.84 -0.42
CA ILE A 556 -3.14 38.11 -0.63
C ILE A 556 -3.97 38.00 0.65
N THR A 557 -5.29 38.18 0.52
CA THR A 557 -6.24 38.10 1.62
C THR A 557 -7.34 37.09 1.30
N PHE A 558 -7.65 36.24 2.27
CA PHE A 558 -8.70 35.22 2.19
C PHE A 558 -9.94 35.66 3.01
N PRO A 559 -11.01 36.17 2.38
CA PRO A 559 -12.28 36.43 3.08
C PRO A 559 -12.87 35.12 3.67
N LYS A 560 -13.67 35.24 4.72
CA LYS A 560 -14.34 34.12 5.37
C LYS A 560 -15.13 33.26 4.39
N GLU A 561 -15.88 33.91 3.51
CA GLU A 561 -16.72 33.25 2.48
C GLU A 561 -15.92 32.44 1.46
N VAL A 562 -14.68 32.84 1.19
CA VAL A 562 -13.75 32.13 0.30
C VAL A 562 -13.23 30.88 1.00
N ILE A 563 -12.81 31.00 2.26
CA ILE A 563 -12.34 29.85 3.04
C ILE A 563 -13.48 28.82 3.20
N GLU A 564 -14.69 29.29 3.50
CA GLU A 564 -15.89 28.44 3.60
C GLU A 564 -16.17 27.72 2.28
N LEU A 565 -16.08 28.40 1.12
CA LEU A 565 -16.21 27.78 -0.19
C LEU A 565 -15.15 26.69 -0.43
N ILE A 566 -13.91 26.93 0.01
CA ILE A 566 -12.84 25.94 -0.15
C ILE A 566 -13.14 24.70 0.71
N ILE A 567 -13.55 24.91 1.94
CA ILE A 567 -13.88 23.83 2.87
C ILE A 567 -15.04 22.98 2.34
N ASP A 568 -16.13 23.64 1.94
CA ASP A 568 -17.36 22.96 1.54
C ASP A 568 -17.29 22.39 0.12
N GLY A 569 -16.58 23.05 -0.79
CA GLY A 569 -16.58 22.69 -2.21
C GLY A 569 -15.36 21.90 -2.69
N TYR A 570 -14.27 21.91 -1.94
CA TYR A 570 -13.01 21.32 -2.41
C TYR A 570 -12.34 20.41 -1.37
N THR A 571 -12.92 20.25 -0.18
CA THR A 571 -12.40 19.34 0.84
C THR A 571 -13.51 18.48 1.45
N ARG A 572 -13.20 17.22 1.74
CA ARG A 572 -14.08 16.29 2.44
C ARG A 572 -13.26 15.50 3.47
N GLU A 573 -12.92 16.17 4.56
CA GLU A 573 -12.06 15.61 5.61
C GLU A 573 -12.49 16.08 7.01
N SER A 574 -12.21 15.29 8.04
CA SER A 574 -12.41 15.67 9.43
C SER A 574 -11.39 16.70 9.91
N GLY A 575 -10.16 16.59 9.43
CA GLY A 575 -9.06 17.47 9.77
C GLY A 575 -8.95 18.69 8.85
N VAL A 576 -7.72 19.17 8.67
CA VAL A 576 -7.38 20.35 7.86
C VAL A 576 -6.23 20.07 6.89
N ARG A 577 -5.91 18.81 6.63
CA ARG A 577 -4.76 18.44 5.77
C ARG A 577 -5.01 18.72 4.28
N GLU A 578 -6.21 18.42 3.80
CA GLU A 578 -6.61 18.77 2.43
C GLU A 578 -6.81 20.27 2.27
N LEU A 579 -7.41 20.91 3.28
CA LEU A 579 -7.55 22.36 3.33
C LEU A 579 -6.18 23.04 3.21
N ASP A 580 -5.18 22.59 3.94
CA ASP A 580 -3.81 23.09 3.87
C ASP A 580 -3.24 22.94 2.45
N LYS A 581 -3.44 21.79 1.79
CA LYS A 581 -3.02 21.54 0.41
C LYS A 581 -3.73 22.45 -0.60
N LYS A 582 -5.06 22.65 -0.46
CA LYS A 582 -5.84 23.52 -1.35
C LYS A 582 -5.45 24.99 -1.18
N LEU A 583 -5.22 25.44 0.05
CA LEU A 583 -4.68 26.78 0.34
C LEU A 583 -3.28 26.95 -0.26
N ALA A 584 -2.39 25.99 -0.09
CA ALA A 584 -1.06 26.01 -0.70
C ALA A 584 -1.12 26.06 -2.24
N LYS A 585 -2.08 25.35 -2.87
CA LYS A 585 -2.28 25.40 -4.32
C LYS A 585 -2.72 26.79 -4.79
N LEU A 586 -3.64 27.45 -4.06
CA LEU A 586 -4.09 28.82 -4.34
C LEU A 586 -2.94 29.81 -4.21
N ILE A 587 -2.20 29.74 -3.10
CA ILE A 587 -1.07 30.62 -2.83
C ILE A 587 0.01 30.46 -3.91
N ARG A 588 0.32 29.24 -4.35
CA ARG A 588 1.25 29.00 -5.47
C ARG A 588 0.77 29.60 -6.79
N ARG A 589 -0.55 29.55 -7.08
CA ARG A 589 -1.10 30.18 -8.29
C ARG A 589 -0.93 31.69 -8.25
N VAL A 590 -1.16 32.31 -7.10
CA VAL A 590 -0.95 33.75 -6.91
C VAL A 590 0.55 34.07 -6.96
N ALA A 591 1.41 33.30 -6.30
CA ALA A 591 2.85 33.48 -6.37
C ALA A 591 3.38 33.43 -7.81
N LYS A 592 2.83 32.51 -8.63
CA LYS A 592 3.14 32.44 -10.06
C LYS A 592 2.77 33.75 -10.76
N LYS A 593 1.53 34.27 -10.54
CA LYS A 593 1.08 35.52 -11.17
C LYS A 593 1.97 36.72 -10.77
N ILE A 594 2.36 36.78 -9.50
CA ILE A 594 3.29 37.79 -9.00
C ILE A 594 4.65 37.69 -9.70
N ALA A 595 5.20 36.49 -9.81
CA ALA A 595 6.51 36.26 -10.45
C ALA A 595 6.50 36.56 -11.97
N PHE A 596 5.35 36.45 -12.63
CA PHE A 596 5.16 36.79 -14.04
C PHE A 596 4.67 38.24 -14.25
N GLU A 597 4.57 39.03 -13.16
CA GLU A 597 4.03 40.41 -13.19
C GLU A 597 2.61 40.50 -13.76
N GLU A 598 1.84 39.41 -13.67
CA GLU A 598 0.45 39.35 -14.11
C GLU A 598 -0.48 40.01 -13.08
N SER A 599 -1.59 40.57 -13.57
CA SER A 599 -2.63 41.11 -12.69
C SER A 599 -3.34 40.02 -11.89
N TYR A 600 -3.59 40.26 -10.60
CA TYR A 600 -4.33 39.35 -9.74
C TYR A 600 -5.12 40.14 -8.67
N ASN A 601 -6.15 39.51 -8.14
CA ASN A 601 -6.94 40.10 -7.06
C ASN A 601 -6.26 39.85 -5.70
N LYS A 602 -5.80 40.91 -5.02
CA LYS A 602 -5.24 40.82 -3.67
C LYS A 602 -6.25 40.24 -2.67
N LYS A 603 -7.54 40.59 -2.81
CA LYS A 603 -8.64 40.02 -2.04
C LYS A 603 -9.31 38.95 -2.89
N LEU A 604 -9.07 37.70 -2.60
CA LEU A 604 -9.65 36.57 -3.35
C LEU A 604 -11.17 36.60 -3.34
N THR A 605 -11.75 36.29 -4.48
CA THR A 605 -13.20 36.12 -4.69
C THR A 605 -13.54 34.63 -4.91
N LYS A 606 -14.82 34.28 -4.84
CA LYS A 606 -15.31 32.94 -5.20
C LYS A 606 -14.99 32.54 -6.65
N ALA A 607 -14.91 33.55 -7.56
CA ALA A 607 -14.54 33.34 -8.95
C ALA A 607 -13.05 32.95 -9.08
N ASP A 608 -12.16 33.67 -8.38
CA ASP A 608 -10.73 33.38 -8.37
C ASP A 608 -10.46 31.94 -7.86
N VAL A 609 -11.20 31.50 -6.82
CA VAL A 609 -11.06 30.13 -6.32
C VAL A 609 -11.42 29.11 -7.39
N ARG A 610 -12.51 29.35 -8.13
CA ARG A 610 -12.91 28.45 -9.24
C ARG A 610 -11.91 28.46 -10.39
N GLU A 611 -11.32 29.61 -10.70
CA GLU A 611 -10.26 29.72 -11.71
C GLU A 611 -9.01 28.91 -11.30
N TYR A 612 -8.61 29.00 -10.02
CA TYR A 612 -7.35 28.39 -9.57
C TYR A 612 -7.46 26.92 -9.16
N LEU A 613 -8.60 26.51 -8.58
CA LEU A 613 -8.82 25.13 -8.13
C LEU A 613 -9.60 24.29 -9.16
N GLY A 614 -10.37 24.91 -10.03
CA GLY A 614 -11.27 24.25 -10.97
C GLY A 614 -12.72 24.22 -10.48
N VAL A 615 -13.54 23.38 -11.09
CA VAL A 615 -14.93 23.15 -10.67
C VAL A 615 -14.97 22.57 -9.26
N THR A 616 -15.99 22.93 -8.46
CA THR A 616 -16.19 22.37 -7.12
C THR A 616 -16.31 20.86 -7.19
N GLU A 617 -15.49 20.17 -6.38
CA GLU A 617 -15.43 18.71 -6.32
C GLU A 617 -16.65 18.13 -5.57
N TYR A 618 -17.21 18.93 -4.65
CA TYR A 618 -18.34 18.53 -3.81
C TYR A 618 -19.47 19.56 -3.92
N SER A 619 -20.70 19.06 -4.00
CA SER A 619 -21.90 19.92 -3.93
C SER A 619 -22.50 19.83 -2.53
N LYS A 620 -23.01 20.96 -2.02
CA LYS A 620 -23.79 20.95 -0.76
C LYS A 620 -25.10 20.22 -1.01
N GLU A 621 -25.36 19.20 -0.23
CA GLU A 621 -26.71 18.69 -0.09
C GLU A 621 -27.56 19.78 0.55
N LYS A 622 -28.63 20.15 -0.13
CA LYS A 622 -29.63 21.07 0.39
C LYS A 622 -30.86 20.28 0.76
N TYR A 623 -31.53 20.72 1.82
CA TYR A 623 -32.85 20.20 2.17
C TYR A 623 -33.78 20.32 0.96
N GLN A 624 -34.40 19.19 0.54
CA GLN A 624 -35.22 19.11 -0.69
C GLN A 624 -36.70 19.45 -0.48
N GLY A 625 -37.12 19.71 0.76
CA GLY A 625 -38.54 19.97 1.07
C GLY A 625 -39.34 18.69 1.41
N ASN A 626 -40.67 18.84 1.51
CA ASN A 626 -41.56 17.76 1.94
C ASN A 626 -42.74 17.53 0.96
N GLU A 627 -42.53 17.74 -0.31
CA GLU A 627 -43.58 17.66 -1.31
C GLU A 627 -44.05 16.22 -1.60
N PHE A 628 -43.16 15.26 -1.36
CA PHE A 628 -43.44 13.84 -1.60
C PHE A 628 -43.61 13.08 -0.28
N ALA A 629 -44.52 12.10 -0.29
CA ALA A 629 -44.64 11.13 0.78
C ALA A 629 -43.44 10.17 0.75
N GLY A 630 -43.03 9.71 1.91
CA GLY A 630 -41.91 8.77 2.04
C GLY A 630 -40.52 9.36 1.94
N VAL A 631 -40.38 10.69 1.88
CA VAL A 631 -39.04 11.35 1.87
C VAL A 631 -38.79 12.01 3.22
N VAL A 632 -37.75 11.55 3.91
CA VAL A 632 -37.40 12.01 5.27
C VAL A 632 -35.91 12.31 5.36
N THR A 633 -35.58 13.38 6.08
CA THR A 633 -34.20 13.76 6.34
C THR A 633 -33.70 13.16 7.65
N GLY A 634 -32.71 12.32 7.56
CA GLY A 634 -31.95 11.80 8.68
C GLY A 634 -30.62 12.54 8.87
N LEU A 635 -29.94 12.23 9.96
CA LEU A 635 -28.61 12.76 10.28
C LEU A 635 -27.63 11.60 10.41
N ALA A 636 -26.58 11.65 9.61
CA ALA A 636 -25.48 10.70 9.63
C ALA A 636 -24.21 11.34 10.23
N TRP A 637 -23.36 10.50 10.79
CA TRP A 637 -22.01 10.84 11.17
C TRP A 637 -21.04 9.94 10.43
N THR A 638 -20.03 10.55 9.84
CA THR A 638 -18.99 9.86 9.08
C THR A 638 -17.62 10.27 9.62
N ALA A 639 -16.59 9.56 9.20
CA ALA A 639 -15.22 9.92 9.54
C ALA A 639 -14.82 11.35 9.08
N VAL A 640 -15.58 11.96 8.18
CA VAL A 640 -15.34 13.32 7.66
C VAL A 640 -16.25 14.39 8.29
N GLY A 641 -17.13 14.02 9.19
CA GLY A 641 -18.03 14.92 9.92
C GLY A 641 -19.50 14.49 9.81
N GLY A 642 -20.40 15.39 10.20
CA GLY A 642 -21.85 15.17 10.10
C GLY A 642 -22.36 15.51 8.69
N GLU A 643 -23.30 14.71 8.20
CA GLU A 643 -24.00 14.88 6.92
C GLU A 643 -25.51 14.71 7.09
N ILE A 644 -26.32 15.34 6.23
CA ILE A 644 -27.74 14.99 6.11
C ILE A 644 -27.88 13.76 5.23
N LEU A 645 -28.88 12.97 5.52
CA LEU A 645 -29.16 11.73 4.83
C LEU A 645 -30.64 11.73 4.41
N PHE A 646 -30.92 11.53 3.14
CA PHE A 646 -32.29 11.33 2.70
C PHE A 646 -32.64 9.84 2.73
N VAL A 647 -33.81 9.52 3.25
CA VAL A 647 -34.43 8.20 3.16
C VAL A 647 -35.70 8.36 2.34
N GLU A 648 -35.77 7.66 1.24
CA GLU A 648 -36.86 7.68 0.29
C GLU A 648 -37.56 6.33 0.27
N THR A 649 -38.87 6.33 0.53
CA THR A 649 -39.70 5.12 0.45
C THR A 649 -40.69 5.25 -0.66
N SER A 650 -40.76 4.27 -1.55
CA SER A 650 -41.72 4.14 -2.60
C SER A 650 -42.56 2.86 -2.44
N LEU A 651 -43.83 2.95 -2.74
CA LEU A 651 -44.75 1.84 -2.68
C LEU A 651 -45.18 1.40 -4.09
N SER A 652 -45.28 0.11 -4.32
CA SER A 652 -45.80 -0.47 -5.55
C SER A 652 -46.72 -1.66 -5.21
N LYS A 653 -47.78 -1.93 -6.01
CA LYS A 653 -48.62 -3.09 -5.81
C LYS A 653 -47.81 -4.37 -5.92
N GLY A 654 -47.95 -5.27 -4.95
CA GLY A 654 -47.14 -6.49 -4.90
C GLY A 654 -47.60 -7.47 -3.82
N LYS A 655 -46.65 -8.17 -3.26
CA LYS A 655 -46.84 -9.25 -2.26
C LYS A 655 -46.10 -8.94 -0.92
N GLY A 656 -45.97 -7.69 -0.55
CA GLY A 656 -45.34 -7.30 0.71
C GLY A 656 -43.81 -7.41 0.71
N ALA A 657 -43.13 -7.42 -0.43
CA ALA A 657 -41.68 -7.52 -0.49
C ALA A 657 -41.00 -6.19 -0.06
N LEU A 658 -40.01 -6.28 0.79
CA LEU A 658 -39.14 -5.16 1.17
C LEU A 658 -37.85 -5.19 0.34
N THR A 659 -37.60 -4.12 -0.40
CA THR A 659 -36.38 -3.94 -1.18
C THR A 659 -35.56 -2.77 -0.60
N LEU A 660 -34.28 -2.99 -0.39
CA LEU A 660 -33.37 -1.98 0.18
C LEU A 660 -32.25 -1.68 -0.83
N THR A 661 -32.02 -0.39 -1.12
CA THR A 661 -30.96 0.05 -2.02
C THR A 661 -30.22 1.27 -1.46
N GLY A 662 -29.00 1.55 -1.96
CA GLY A 662 -28.21 2.71 -1.54
C GLY A 662 -26.88 2.36 -0.85
N ASN A 663 -26.34 1.15 -1.13
CA ASN A 663 -25.09 0.64 -0.55
C ASN A 663 -25.11 0.62 0.99
N LEU A 664 -26.16 -0.01 1.54
CA LEU A 664 -26.41 -0.11 2.97
C LEU A 664 -25.61 -1.26 3.58
N GLY A 665 -24.92 -1.01 4.68
CA GLY A 665 -24.32 -2.06 5.50
C GLY A 665 -25.37 -2.89 6.24
N ASP A 666 -24.93 -3.96 6.88
CA ASP A 666 -25.84 -4.97 7.44
C ASP A 666 -26.64 -4.41 8.63
N VAL A 667 -26.05 -3.58 9.49
CA VAL A 667 -26.72 -2.94 10.60
C VAL A 667 -27.82 -1.98 10.12
N MET A 668 -27.57 -1.27 9.04
CA MET A 668 -28.56 -0.35 8.46
C MET A 668 -29.70 -1.08 7.77
N LYS A 669 -29.44 -2.22 7.12
CA LYS A 669 -30.48 -3.11 6.57
C LYS A 669 -31.35 -3.70 7.67
N GLU A 670 -30.76 -4.16 8.75
CA GLU A 670 -31.46 -4.66 9.93
C GLU A 670 -32.36 -3.57 10.50
N SER A 671 -31.87 -2.33 10.64
CA SER A 671 -32.64 -1.19 11.11
C SER A 671 -33.87 -0.90 10.21
N ALA A 672 -33.73 -1.07 8.87
CA ALA A 672 -34.85 -0.93 7.93
C ALA A 672 -35.89 -2.05 8.08
N MET A 673 -35.45 -3.27 8.30
CA MET A 673 -36.33 -4.43 8.58
C MET A 673 -37.09 -4.20 9.90
N LEU A 674 -36.41 -3.78 10.95
CA LEU A 674 -37.02 -3.44 12.24
C LEU A 674 -38.08 -2.34 12.09
N ALA A 675 -37.78 -1.30 11.33
CA ALA A 675 -38.70 -0.21 11.07
C ALA A 675 -39.98 -0.69 10.35
N HIS A 676 -39.82 -1.58 9.36
CA HIS A 676 -40.95 -2.16 8.64
C HIS A 676 -41.82 -3.08 9.52
N GLU A 677 -41.20 -3.97 10.30
CA GLU A 677 -41.94 -4.87 11.19
C GLU A 677 -42.63 -4.11 12.35
N TYR A 678 -42.00 -3.04 12.85
CA TYR A 678 -42.64 -2.18 13.85
C TYR A 678 -43.94 -1.55 13.31
N LEU A 679 -43.90 -0.96 12.09
CA LEU A 679 -45.07 -0.38 11.48
C LEU A 679 -46.17 -1.41 11.18
N LYS A 680 -45.81 -2.60 10.78
CA LYS A 680 -46.74 -3.70 10.55
C LYS A 680 -47.46 -4.13 11.82
N SER A 681 -46.75 -4.17 12.95
CA SER A 681 -47.31 -4.53 14.24
C SER A 681 -48.15 -3.42 14.88
N HIS A 682 -47.96 -2.15 14.49
CA HIS A 682 -48.68 -0.97 14.99
C HIS A 682 -49.51 -0.28 13.90
N ALA A 683 -49.97 -1.03 12.90
CA ALA A 683 -50.68 -0.49 11.76
C ALA A 683 -51.96 0.27 12.17
N GLU A 684 -52.73 -0.28 13.09
CA GLU A 684 -53.99 0.29 13.60
C GLU A 684 -53.80 1.66 14.24
N GLU A 685 -52.71 1.91 14.93
CA GLU A 685 -52.37 3.20 15.55
C GLU A 685 -52.11 4.30 14.51
N LEU A 686 -51.84 3.92 13.27
CA LEU A 686 -51.62 4.81 12.12
C LEU A 686 -52.80 4.86 11.15
N ASP A 687 -53.97 4.34 11.53
CA ASP A 687 -55.18 4.21 10.71
C ASP A 687 -54.93 3.38 9.43
N LEU A 688 -54.00 2.40 9.49
CA LEU A 688 -53.69 1.49 8.38
C LEU A 688 -54.27 0.11 8.63
N LYS A 689 -54.79 -0.50 7.59
CA LYS A 689 -55.25 -1.90 7.64
C LYS A 689 -54.01 -2.83 7.54
N PRO A 690 -53.92 -3.87 8.37
CA PRO A 690 -52.77 -4.81 8.28
C PRO A 690 -52.55 -5.41 6.90
N GLU A 691 -53.58 -5.65 6.12
CA GLU A 691 -53.49 -6.26 4.77
C GLU A 691 -52.73 -5.37 3.78
N VAL A 692 -52.55 -4.08 4.07
CA VAL A 692 -51.83 -3.16 3.19
C VAL A 692 -50.36 -3.61 3.07
N PHE A 693 -49.76 -4.11 4.13
CA PHE A 693 -48.37 -4.59 4.10
C PHE A 693 -48.18 -5.87 3.29
N GLU A 694 -49.24 -6.64 3.00
CA GLU A 694 -49.20 -7.82 2.16
C GLU A 694 -49.46 -7.50 0.69
N LYS A 695 -50.18 -6.38 0.42
CA LYS A 695 -50.60 -5.99 -0.95
C LYS A 695 -49.64 -5.02 -1.62
N TRP A 696 -48.71 -4.43 -0.86
CA TRP A 696 -47.78 -3.43 -1.37
C TRP A 696 -46.33 -3.84 -1.11
N ASN A 697 -45.53 -3.83 -2.17
CA ASN A 697 -44.08 -3.92 -2.06
C ASN A 697 -43.55 -2.56 -1.64
N VAL A 698 -42.51 -2.59 -0.82
CA VAL A 698 -41.85 -1.41 -0.26
C VAL A 698 -40.44 -1.35 -0.78
N HIS A 699 -40.08 -0.22 -1.35
CA HIS A 699 -38.70 0.04 -1.73
C HIS A 699 -38.17 1.23 -0.95
N VAL A 700 -37.17 0.96 -0.09
CA VAL A 700 -36.45 2.01 0.63
C VAL A 700 -35.14 2.25 -0.06
N HIS A 701 -34.91 3.48 -0.46
CA HIS A 701 -33.69 3.92 -1.11
C HIS A 701 -33.01 5.01 -0.29
N VAL A 702 -31.70 4.91 -0.14
CA VAL A 702 -30.87 5.94 0.45
C VAL A 702 -29.91 6.44 -0.62
N PRO A 703 -30.10 7.63 -1.18
CA PRO A 703 -29.29 8.19 -2.25
C PRO A 703 -27.79 8.19 -1.97
N GLU A 704 -26.97 8.45 -3.00
CA GLU A 704 -25.51 8.39 -2.97
C GLU A 704 -24.94 6.97 -2.73
N GLY A 705 -25.34 6.02 -3.56
CA GLY A 705 -24.89 4.62 -3.48
C GLY A 705 -23.38 4.38 -3.62
N ALA A 706 -22.61 5.38 -4.05
CA ALA A 706 -21.15 5.30 -4.11
C ALA A 706 -20.49 5.29 -2.71
N ILE A 707 -21.18 5.78 -1.68
CA ILE A 707 -20.68 5.86 -0.31
C ILE A 707 -21.33 4.77 0.53
N PRO A 708 -20.57 3.85 1.13
CA PRO A 708 -21.13 2.88 2.06
C PRO A 708 -21.76 3.58 3.27
N LYS A 709 -22.97 3.15 3.63
CA LYS A 709 -23.72 3.68 4.77
C LYS A 709 -24.04 2.55 5.73
N ASP A 710 -23.62 2.67 6.97
CA ASP A 710 -23.94 1.68 7.98
C ASP A 710 -24.21 2.34 9.35
N GLY A 711 -24.95 1.66 10.18
CA GLY A 711 -25.25 2.06 11.54
C GLY A 711 -26.74 2.11 11.85
N PRO A 712 -27.12 1.96 13.15
CA PRO A 712 -28.49 1.87 13.60
C PRO A 712 -29.20 3.23 13.71
N SER A 713 -28.45 4.34 13.60
CA SER A 713 -28.96 5.69 13.92
C SER A 713 -29.97 6.26 12.93
N ALA A 714 -30.22 5.58 11.79
CA ALA A 714 -31.23 5.94 10.81
C ALA A 714 -32.62 5.31 11.09
N GLY A 715 -32.77 4.51 12.14
CA GLY A 715 -33.98 3.77 12.44
C GLY A 715 -35.22 4.64 12.54
N VAL A 716 -35.15 5.76 13.29
CA VAL A 716 -36.28 6.72 13.39
C VAL A 716 -36.58 7.36 12.03
N THR A 717 -35.60 7.58 11.18
CA THR A 717 -35.77 8.15 9.85
C THR A 717 -36.47 7.15 8.93
N MET A 718 -36.09 5.88 8.99
CA MET A 718 -36.65 4.80 8.19
C MET A 718 -38.13 4.55 8.57
N VAL A 719 -38.44 4.47 9.87
CA VAL A 719 -39.81 4.27 10.31
C VAL A 719 -40.69 5.43 9.91
N THR A 720 -40.20 6.66 10.01
CA THR A 720 -40.96 7.86 9.61
C THR A 720 -41.17 7.90 8.09
N SER A 721 -40.18 7.50 7.30
CA SER A 721 -40.26 7.42 5.86
C SER A 721 -41.32 6.40 5.40
N LEU A 722 -41.26 5.21 5.98
CA LEU A 722 -42.23 4.15 5.76
C LEU A 722 -43.66 4.60 6.19
N ALA A 723 -43.80 5.17 7.38
CA ALA A 723 -45.10 5.66 7.88
C ALA A 723 -45.64 6.77 6.98
N SER A 724 -44.82 7.71 6.52
CA SER A 724 -45.24 8.74 5.57
C SER A 724 -45.72 8.14 4.23
N ALA A 725 -44.95 7.15 3.71
CA ALA A 725 -45.29 6.48 2.46
C ALA A 725 -46.65 5.73 2.54
N PHE A 726 -46.89 4.95 3.60
CA PHE A 726 -48.12 4.21 3.78
C PHE A 726 -49.34 5.11 4.09
N THR A 727 -49.18 6.14 4.92
CA THR A 727 -50.26 7.08 5.29
C THR A 727 -50.47 8.19 4.27
N GLN A 728 -49.51 8.37 3.33
CA GLN A 728 -49.46 9.49 2.37
C GLN A 728 -49.46 10.87 3.05
N ARG A 729 -49.03 10.94 4.33
CA ARG A 729 -48.92 12.19 5.12
C ARG A 729 -47.61 12.90 4.83
N LYS A 730 -47.71 14.25 4.73
CA LYS A 730 -46.51 15.10 4.57
C LYS A 730 -45.65 15.04 5.81
N VAL A 731 -44.33 14.96 5.61
CA VAL A 731 -43.36 15.14 6.71
C VAL A 731 -43.17 16.62 6.96
N LYS A 732 -42.96 17.02 8.21
CA LYS A 732 -42.75 18.42 8.59
C LYS A 732 -41.53 19.01 7.88
N LYS A 733 -41.63 20.26 7.37
CA LYS A 733 -40.53 20.96 6.71
C LYS A 733 -39.43 21.29 7.69
N ASN A 734 -38.17 21.34 7.17
CA ASN A 734 -36.96 21.72 7.90
C ASN A 734 -36.77 20.92 9.20
N LEU A 735 -37.22 19.67 9.20
CA LEU A 735 -37.07 18.70 10.25
C LEU A 735 -36.06 17.64 9.88
N ALA A 736 -35.15 17.31 10.76
CA ALA A 736 -34.27 16.14 10.64
C ALA A 736 -34.33 15.32 11.93
N MET A 737 -33.91 14.07 11.83
CA MET A 737 -33.99 13.17 12.97
C MET A 737 -32.82 12.18 13.00
N THR A 738 -32.53 11.69 14.18
CA THR A 738 -31.59 10.58 14.37
C THR A 738 -31.92 9.85 15.67
N GLY A 739 -31.84 8.53 15.63
CA GLY A 739 -32.10 7.65 16.75
C GLY A 739 -32.15 6.20 16.31
N GLU A 740 -31.69 5.33 17.15
CA GLU A 740 -31.84 3.89 16.99
C GLU A 740 -33.23 3.47 17.52
N ILE A 741 -33.81 2.48 16.90
CA ILE A 741 -35.15 1.98 17.28
C ILE A 741 -35.08 0.55 17.79
N THR A 742 -36.02 0.19 18.66
CA THR A 742 -36.20 -1.19 19.09
C THR A 742 -37.58 -1.72 18.62
N LEU A 743 -37.71 -3.04 18.56
CA LEU A 743 -38.98 -3.71 18.24
C LEU A 743 -40.15 -3.30 19.14
N ARG A 744 -39.87 -2.80 20.36
CA ARG A 744 -40.87 -2.32 21.31
C ARG A 744 -41.17 -0.82 21.17
N GLY A 745 -40.68 -0.19 20.13
CA GLY A 745 -40.93 1.22 19.87
C GLY A 745 -40.12 2.22 20.69
N LYS A 746 -39.08 1.80 21.45
CA LYS A 746 -38.18 2.72 22.12
C LYS A 746 -37.21 3.38 21.15
N VAL A 747 -36.90 4.65 21.39
CA VAL A 747 -35.88 5.40 20.70
C VAL A 747 -34.61 5.47 21.58
N LEU A 748 -33.56 4.81 21.16
CA LEU A 748 -32.28 4.73 21.86
C LEU A 748 -31.34 5.88 21.47
N PRO A 749 -30.40 6.25 22.35
CA PRO A 749 -29.42 7.30 22.08
C PRO A 749 -28.41 6.86 21.03
N VAL A 750 -27.87 7.83 20.27
CA VAL A 750 -26.88 7.61 19.21
C VAL A 750 -25.67 8.53 19.39
N GLY A 751 -24.55 8.14 18.79
CA GLY A 751 -23.31 8.92 18.80
C GLY A 751 -23.25 10.04 17.74
N GLY A 752 -22.19 10.87 17.81
CA GLY A 752 -21.91 11.91 16.82
C GLY A 752 -22.94 13.06 16.84
N ILE A 753 -23.55 13.36 17.99
CA ILE A 753 -24.63 14.34 18.11
C ILE A 753 -24.18 15.75 17.74
N LYS A 754 -22.97 16.16 18.14
CA LYS A 754 -22.41 17.47 17.80
C LYS A 754 -22.30 17.66 16.30
N GLU A 755 -21.70 16.69 15.62
CA GLU A 755 -21.49 16.69 14.17
C GLU A 755 -22.82 16.66 13.41
N LYS A 756 -23.77 15.83 13.85
CA LYS A 756 -25.11 15.69 13.27
C LYS A 756 -25.90 17.01 13.36
N ILE A 757 -25.91 17.66 14.52
CA ILE A 757 -26.61 18.95 14.74
C ILE A 757 -26.04 20.04 13.83
N LEU A 758 -24.71 20.09 13.70
CA LEU A 758 -24.08 21.08 12.86
C LEU A 758 -24.30 20.84 11.37
N ALA A 759 -24.37 19.58 10.95
CA ALA A 759 -24.78 19.24 9.60
C ALA A 759 -26.22 19.70 9.31
N ALA A 760 -27.13 19.43 10.22
CA ALA A 760 -28.52 19.89 10.13
C ALA A 760 -28.60 21.41 10.00
N LYS A 761 -27.88 22.16 10.84
CA LYS A 761 -27.85 23.62 10.78
C LYS A 761 -27.31 24.14 9.45
N ARG A 762 -26.22 23.56 8.93
CA ARG A 762 -25.67 23.94 7.61
C ARG A 762 -26.63 23.64 6.46
N ALA A 763 -27.42 22.56 6.56
CA ALA A 763 -28.42 22.22 5.56
C ALA A 763 -29.70 23.07 5.64
N GLY A 764 -29.80 24.00 6.61
CA GLY A 764 -30.96 24.87 6.79
C GLY A 764 -32.12 24.22 7.58
N ILE A 765 -31.85 23.08 8.25
CA ILE A 765 -32.81 22.44 9.17
C ILE A 765 -32.95 23.32 10.40
N THR A 766 -34.18 23.44 10.87
CA THR A 766 -34.50 24.28 12.06
C THR A 766 -35.03 23.47 13.25
N GLU A 767 -35.45 22.23 12.99
CA GLU A 767 -35.98 21.35 14.05
C GLU A 767 -35.27 19.98 13.95
N ILE A 768 -34.93 19.44 15.12
CA ILE A 768 -34.24 18.16 15.19
C ILE A 768 -34.92 17.26 16.22
N ILE A 769 -35.21 16.02 15.85
CA ILE A 769 -35.70 14.98 16.75
C ILE A 769 -34.50 14.13 17.22
N LEU A 770 -34.39 13.94 18.53
CA LEU A 770 -33.35 13.18 19.22
C LEU A 770 -33.96 12.31 20.33
N SER A 771 -33.29 11.21 20.68
CA SER A 771 -33.62 10.48 21.90
C SER A 771 -33.48 11.37 23.12
N GLU A 772 -34.37 11.23 24.10
CA GLU A 772 -34.31 11.94 25.40
C GLU A 772 -32.94 11.74 26.09
N GLN A 773 -32.36 10.56 25.93
CA GLN A 773 -31.04 10.24 26.50
C GLN A 773 -29.90 11.00 25.86
N ASN A 774 -30.07 11.57 24.65
CA ASN A 774 -29.10 12.42 24.01
C ASN A 774 -29.10 13.88 24.52
N LYS A 775 -30.02 14.26 25.41
CA LYS A 775 -30.08 15.60 25.96
C LYS A 775 -28.77 16.03 26.63
N LYS A 776 -28.11 15.12 27.34
CA LYS A 776 -26.79 15.34 27.96
C LYS A 776 -25.71 15.74 26.95
N ASN A 777 -25.80 15.27 25.70
CA ASN A 777 -24.81 15.59 24.65
C ASN A 777 -24.92 17.03 24.14
N LEU A 778 -26.07 17.72 24.40
CA LEU A 778 -26.22 19.13 24.03
C LEU A 778 -25.49 20.06 24.98
N GLU A 779 -25.31 19.67 26.24
CA GLU A 779 -24.58 20.44 27.26
C GLU A 779 -23.10 20.63 26.84
N ASP A 780 -22.56 19.69 26.08
CA ASP A 780 -21.19 19.72 25.56
C ASP A 780 -21.04 20.63 24.32
N ILE A 781 -22.15 21.17 23.77
CA ILE A 781 -22.13 21.97 22.54
C ILE A 781 -22.26 23.45 22.88
N LYS A 782 -21.31 24.27 22.43
CA LYS A 782 -21.37 25.72 22.63
C LYS A 782 -22.70 26.30 22.16
N GLU A 783 -23.31 27.13 22.95
CA GLU A 783 -24.63 27.71 22.68
C GLU A 783 -24.73 28.42 21.31
N ALA A 784 -23.64 29.05 20.87
CA ALA A 784 -23.57 29.68 19.55
C ALA A 784 -23.83 28.72 18.37
N TYR A 785 -23.56 27.44 18.54
CA TYR A 785 -23.77 26.43 17.51
C TYR A 785 -25.21 25.91 17.46
N ILE A 786 -25.91 25.89 18.58
CA ILE A 786 -27.30 25.41 18.67
C ILE A 786 -28.34 26.52 18.54
N LYS A 787 -27.93 27.78 18.62
CA LYS A 787 -28.79 28.92 18.49
C LYS A 787 -29.60 28.90 17.19
N GLY A 788 -30.95 29.00 17.31
CA GLY A 788 -31.89 28.96 16.18
C GLY A 788 -32.34 27.56 15.80
N LEU A 789 -31.93 26.52 16.53
CA LEU A 789 -32.43 25.15 16.38
C LEU A 789 -33.43 24.83 17.51
N LYS A 790 -34.50 24.12 17.15
CA LYS A 790 -35.47 23.58 18.10
C LYS A 790 -35.27 22.08 18.21
N PHE A 791 -35.10 21.59 19.42
CA PHE A 791 -34.89 20.18 19.71
C PHE A 791 -36.17 19.55 20.26
N HIS A 792 -36.49 18.37 19.73
CA HIS A 792 -37.58 17.54 20.21
C HIS A 792 -36.95 16.26 20.79
N PHE A 793 -37.13 16.05 22.05
CA PHE A 793 -36.63 14.86 22.75
C PHE A 793 -37.76 13.86 22.87
N VAL A 794 -37.49 12.64 22.42
CA VAL A 794 -38.50 11.58 22.30
C VAL A 794 -38.04 10.30 22.97
N ASN A 795 -38.98 9.51 23.46
CA ASN A 795 -38.72 8.21 24.07
C ASN A 795 -39.27 7.05 23.21
N THR A 796 -40.31 7.33 22.41
CA THR A 796 -40.99 6.32 21.61
C THR A 796 -41.04 6.70 20.12
N ILE A 797 -41.27 5.71 19.27
CA ILE A 797 -41.46 5.91 17.82
C ILE A 797 -42.74 6.71 17.58
N MET A 798 -43.81 6.49 18.37
CA MET A 798 -45.05 7.25 18.21
C MET A 798 -44.85 8.75 18.46
N ASP A 799 -44.03 9.12 19.48
CA ASP A 799 -43.67 10.54 19.71
C ASP A 799 -42.99 11.13 18.47
N VAL A 800 -42.12 10.34 17.81
CA VAL A 800 -41.43 10.76 16.56
C VAL A 800 -42.46 11.01 15.46
N LEU A 801 -43.39 10.08 15.24
CA LEU A 801 -44.39 10.16 14.19
C LEU A 801 -45.35 11.31 14.41
N ASP A 802 -45.79 11.57 15.64
CA ASP A 802 -46.67 12.69 16.01
C ASP A 802 -46.00 14.05 15.72
N ILE A 803 -44.72 14.18 15.95
CA ILE A 803 -43.96 15.40 15.66
C ILE A 803 -43.66 15.55 14.19
N ALA A 804 -43.28 14.44 13.53
CA ALA A 804 -42.78 14.44 12.17
C ALA A 804 -43.86 14.45 11.07
N LEU A 805 -45.00 13.75 11.32
CA LEU A 805 -46.04 13.59 10.31
C LEU A 805 -47.14 14.62 10.48
N LEU A 806 -47.35 15.44 9.47
CA LEU A 806 -48.46 16.38 9.44
C LEU A 806 -49.78 15.64 9.19
N LYS A 807 -50.91 16.19 9.63
CA LYS A 807 -52.25 15.65 9.27
C LYS A 807 -52.55 15.80 7.76
N ALA A 808 -51.88 16.72 7.10
CA ALA A 808 -52.07 16.97 5.66
C ALA A 808 -51.42 15.86 4.83
N LYS A 809 -52.15 15.34 3.85
CA LYS A 809 -51.62 14.42 2.84
C LYS A 809 -50.87 15.19 1.75
N VAL A 810 -50.07 14.48 0.98
CA VAL A 810 -49.39 15.04 -0.22
C VAL A 810 -50.40 15.43 -1.29
N ASP A 811 -50.03 16.26 -2.23
CA ASP A 811 -50.96 16.88 -3.17
C ASP A 811 -51.67 15.86 -4.10
N LYS A 812 -51.06 14.73 -4.36
CA LYS A 812 -51.66 13.61 -5.13
C LYS A 812 -51.46 12.31 -4.36
N PRO A 813 -52.21 12.05 -3.30
CA PRO A 813 -52.02 10.87 -2.46
C PRO A 813 -52.42 9.61 -3.23
N MET A 814 -51.58 8.60 -3.13
CA MET A 814 -51.94 7.25 -3.58
C MET A 814 -53.02 6.67 -2.69
N LYS A 815 -53.95 5.95 -3.26
CA LYS A 815 -54.86 5.13 -2.49
C LYS A 815 -54.17 3.85 -2.05
N VAL A 816 -53.68 3.85 -0.83
CA VAL A 816 -53.03 2.71 -0.19
C VAL A 816 -54.12 1.97 0.58
N GLU A 817 -54.77 0.97 -0.07
CA GLU A 817 -55.85 0.15 0.49
C GLU A 817 -55.55 -1.34 0.38
#